data_70e070e3244d913c054613c655035f2d
#
_entry.id   70e070e3244d913c054613c655035f2d
#
_cell.length_a   1.000
_cell.length_b   1.000
_cell.length_c   1.000
_cell.angle_alpha   90.00
_cell.angle_beta   90.00
_cell.angle_gamma   90.00
#
_symmetry.space_group_name_H-M   'P 1'
#
loop_
_entity.id
_entity.type
_entity.pdbx_description
1 polymer ?
#
loop_
_entity_poly.entity_id
_entity_poly.type
_entity_poly.pdbx_seq_one_letter_code
_entity_poly.pdbx_strand_id
1 'polypeptide(L)'
;MRTFVTILFVLLWGSAGAQSRLDQAAAFYYGPDIPWHMLSVYDFPVVEPDQASGVPDRYRSERFYAYVSLGEVLASRPFFKSLKPEWLLGKNPDWGSHIFDLSSPDLRDFLVEQVVAPLWKQGYQGFFFDTLDSYQLVAKTPEQRQHQREGLAALINQIAQRYPEARFIFNRGFELMPLVEAPVDAIAAESLYQRWEAGKQRYAAVPEEDRQWLLGQFSAMREQYQVATIAIDYTPPGQRQQAREIADKIAGHDVIPWVTNPELDMFGLGEREVLPRKVLLVHGGSDERLWELSDSIRYGLMPLQFQGLVPEIRAINTTMPAGNLQGRYAGIVVWLEQEELSDADFEAWLVEQKEAGVPIAMLGYPAVDPVGPNAQAFGFESRPTPLSPPAITGQHPAMGFELALPKLIELSSPLHNVSAQPWLELRSGEHTYTPAATTPWGGYVFQPFMIRSVLPGEKGEGLDRWVVNPLTFIREALQLPAMPIPDVTTENGRRLLFAHMDADGFPSLAEVKGYQGQTDARVLLEEVLKRFELPTTISVIEGEVAPHGLYPKMSAELEQIARDMFALPHVEAATHTYSHPFFWYDAQRMPGQLYGPEGQLRLPIPGYRMDPVREVVGSAEYINENLLSGDKRTEMVLWSGDTIPTPEALAAARQGNLLNMNGSDTIITESAPTWTLVKGIGVPKGDEYQVYAPNQNENIYTREWTGPFYGFERVIETFKLTETPHRFKPVNIYYHTYIASKTAALESLLTVYRWAQSQPLHPVFASDYARKVLDFNTIVIAREGNSWRIKGEGQLRTLRLPDALALPSLPGSKGIAGYREDGPGRYVHLSANEAHWQPGPDPVPYLQQANARLTMFAREEKGFRFSLAGHTDLEFAIGNAGGCTLNHNGGSLTPVRREGTLYHYRSAKHGLEELRLHCSH
;
A
#
# COMPACT_ATOMS: atom_id res chain seq x y z
N MET A 1 -0.35 -41.64 -58.75
CA MET A 1 -1.29 -40.61 -58.34
C MET A 1 -0.98 -40.24 -56.89
N ARG A 2 -0.31 -39.11 -56.71
CA ARG A 2 -0.01 -38.52 -55.38
C ARG A 2 -0.88 -37.30 -55.26
N THR A 3 -1.81 -37.33 -54.31
CA THR A 3 -2.71 -36.24 -53.98
C THR A 3 -2.02 -35.31 -52.94
N PHE A 4 -1.72 -34.08 -53.35
CA PHE A 4 -1.26 -33.00 -52.49
C PHE A 4 -2.46 -32.46 -51.71
N VAL A 5 -2.39 -32.50 -50.37
CA VAL A 5 -3.28 -31.77 -49.48
C VAL A 5 -2.57 -30.47 -49.14
N THR A 6 -3.10 -29.35 -49.65
CA THR A 6 -2.66 -27.99 -49.32
C THR A 6 -3.38 -27.57 -48.04
N ILE A 7 -2.65 -27.49 -46.94
CA ILE A 7 -3.16 -26.91 -45.65
C ILE A 7 -3.03 -25.39 -45.77
N LEU A 8 -4.19 -24.74 -45.86
CA LEU A 8 -4.29 -23.28 -45.82
C LEU A 8 -4.19 -22.82 -44.34
N PHE A 9 -3.03 -22.27 -43.94
CA PHE A 9 -2.88 -21.55 -42.71
C PHE A 9 -3.58 -20.18 -42.83
N VAL A 10 -4.77 -20.05 -42.24
CA VAL A 10 -5.40 -18.76 -42.03
C VAL A 10 -4.75 -18.15 -40.78
N LEU A 11 -3.85 -17.22 -41.01
CA LEU A 11 -3.37 -16.30 -39.98
C LEU A 11 -4.54 -15.42 -39.52
N LEU A 12 -5.18 -15.79 -38.39
CA LEU A 12 -6.02 -14.90 -37.60
C LEU A 12 -5.09 -13.86 -36.95
N TRP A 13 -4.87 -12.77 -37.65
CA TRP A 13 -4.46 -11.54 -37.00
C TRP A 13 -5.63 -11.10 -36.11
N GLY A 14 -5.54 -11.39 -34.80
CA GLY A 14 -6.37 -10.73 -33.86
C GLY A 14 -6.11 -9.24 -34.00
N SER A 15 -7.12 -8.49 -34.37
CA SER A 15 -7.15 -7.04 -34.23
C SER A 15 -7.01 -6.77 -32.71
N ALA A 16 -5.80 -6.53 -32.24
CA ALA A 16 -5.61 -5.72 -31.06
C ALA A 16 -6.26 -4.37 -31.41
N GLY A 17 -7.43 -4.12 -30.85
CA GLY A 17 -8.10 -2.84 -31.03
C GLY A 17 -7.09 -1.77 -30.64
N ALA A 18 -6.82 -0.86 -31.57
CA ALA A 18 -5.95 0.28 -31.30
C ALA A 18 -6.55 1.01 -30.09
N GLN A 19 -5.85 0.93 -28.97
CA GLN A 19 -6.16 1.74 -27.79
C GLN A 19 -6.15 3.20 -28.25
N SER A 20 -7.17 3.96 -27.94
CA SER A 20 -7.20 5.36 -28.36
C SER A 20 -5.95 6.05 -27.79
N ARG A 21 -5.31 6.92 -28.56
CA ARG A 21 -4.05 7.58 -28.13
C ARG A 21 -4.21 8.42 -26.88
N LEU A 22 -5.43 8.86 -26.60
CA LEU A 22 -5.81 9.56 -25.37
C LEU A 22 -5.86 8.65 -24.12
N ASP A 23 -5.82 7.32 -24.28
CA ASP A 23 -5.76 6.37 -23.16
C ASP A 23 -4.32 6.11 -22.68
N GLN A 24 -3.30 6.64 -23.34
CA GLN A 24 -1.89 6.46 -23.00
C GLN A 24 -1.40 7.59 -22.09
N ALA A 25 -0.50 7.26 -21.17
CA ALA A 25 0.07 8.21 -20.23
C ALA A 25 1.58 8.00 -20.07
N ALA A 26 2.31 9.11 -19.87
CA ALA A 26 3.74 9.11 -19.63
C ALA A 26 4.05 9.61 -18.22
N ALA A 27 5.19 9.16 -17.67
CA ALA A 27 5.75 9.68 -16.43
C ALA A 27 7.27 9.74 -16.54
N PHE A 28 7.86 10.86 -16.11
CA PHE A 28 9.31 11.04 -16.05
C PHE A 28 9.69 11.33 -14.61
N TYR A 29 10.56 10.50 -14.04
CA TYR A 29 11.00 10.65 -12.67
C TYR A 29 12.51 10.37 -12.55
N TYR A 30 13.29 11.38 -12.12
CA TYR A 30 14.74 11.31 -12.00
C TYR A 30 15.22 11.49 -10.54
N GLY A 31 14.29 11.61 -9.61
CA GLY A 31 14.61 11.75 -8.20
C GLY A 31 15.05 10.45 -7.52
N PRO A 32 15.53 10.54 -6.27
CA PRO A 32 15.83 9.37 -5.45
C PRO A 32 14.57 8.59 -5.09
N ASP A 33 14.74 7.37 -4.57
CA ASP A 33 13.64 6.51 -4.11
C ASP A 33 12.54 6.32 -5.16
N ILE A 34 12.92 5.77 -6.33
CA ILE A 34 12.03 5.60 -7.48
C ILE A 34 10.72 4.90 -7.06
N PRO A 35 9.56 5.53 -7.23
CA PRO A 35 8.27 4.96 -6.82
C PRO A 35 7.74 3.97 -7.88
N TRP A 36 8.40 2.82 -8.02
CA TRP A 36 8.14 1.81 -9.05
C TRP A 36 6.66 1.42 -9.16
N HIS A 37 5.98 1.23 -8.01
CA HIS A 37 4.56 0.90 -8.00
C HIS A 37 3.70 2.00 -8.64
N MET A 38 3.98 3.28 -8.34
CA MET A 38 3.26 4.40 -8.95
C MET A 38 3.54 4.54 -10.45
N LEU A 39 4.78 4.28 -10.84
CA LEU A 39 5.19 4.34 -12.25
C LEU A 39 4.61 3.19 -13.08
N SER A 40 4.33 2.03 -12.46
CA SER A 40 3.83 0.84 -13.15
C SER A 40 2.46 0.99 -13.83
N VAL A 41 1.70 2.03 -13.51
CA VAL A 41 0.41 2.30 -14.16
C VAL A 41 0.52 3.15 -15.42
N TYR A 42 1.72 3.63 -15.76
CA TYR A 42 1.98 4.42 -16.96
C TYR A 42 2.41 3.55 -18.13
N ASP A 43 2.08 4.00 -19.35
CA ASP A 43 2.48 3.31 -20.59
C ASP A 43 3.94 3.62 -20.95
N PHE A 44 4.41 4.82 -20.58
CA PHE A 44 5.75 5.33 -20.84
C PHE A 44 6.43 5.82 -19.54
N PRO A 45 6.77 4.92 -18.60
CA PRO A 45 7.48 5.32 -17.38
C PRO A 45 8.99 5.43 -17.65
N VAL A 46 9.53 6.65 -17.56
CA VAL A 46 10.96 6.96 -17.77
C VAL A 46 11.61 7.29 -16.42
N VAL A 47 12.76 6.68 -16.14
CA VAL A 47 13.50 6.88 -14.91
C VAL A 47 14.98 7.13 -15.15
N GLU A 48 15.65 7.87 -14.24
CA GLU A 48 17.11 8.00 -14.21
C GLU A 48 17.72 6.73 -13.58
N PRO A 49 18.42 5.90 -14.36
CA PRO A 49 18.90 4.61 -13.89
C PRO A 49 19.98 4.70 -12.81
N ASP A 50 20.72 5.83 -12.71
CA ASP A 50 21.74 6.01 -11.68
C ASP A 50 21.14 6.15 -10.27
N GLN A 51 19.82 6.32 -10.14
CA GLN A 51 19.11 6.38 -8.85
C GLN A 51 18.70 5.01 -8.30
N ALA A 52 18.96 3.91 -9.04
CA ALA A 52 18.62 2.56 -8.60
C ALA A 52 19.62 1.52 -9.10
N SER A 53 19.66 0.36 -8.44
CA SER A 53 20.46 -0.80 -8.88
C SER A 53 19.85 -1.57 -10.05
N GLY A 54 18.70 -1.15 -10.55
CA GLY A 54 17.93 -1.75 -11.63
C GLY A 54 16.45 -1.87 -11.31
N VAL A 55 15.69 -2.43 -12.24
CA VAL A 55 14.25 -2.67 -12.07
C VAL A 55 14.04 -3.81 -11.07
N PRO A 56 13.27 -3.60 -9.98
CA PRO A 56 12.99 -4.66 -9.01
C PRO A 56 12.31 -5.86 -9.66
N ASP A 57 12.62 -7.08 -9.20
CA ASP A 57 12.19 -8.34 -9.82
C ASP A 57 10.68 -8.40 -10.08
N ARG A 58 9.88 -7.93 -9.14
CA ARG A 58 8.41 -7.92 -9.27
C ARG A 58 7.87 -7.03 -10.40
N TYR A 59 8.66 -6.09 -10.89
CA TYR A 59 8.31 -5.17 -12.00
C TYR A 59 9.02 -5.50 -13.31
N ARG A 60 9.82 -6.56 -13.39
CA ARG A 60 10.56 -6.95 -14.62
C ARG A 60 9.68 -7.36 -15.79
N SER A 61 8.44 -7.72 -15.52
CA SER A 61 7.43 -7.95 -16.58
C SER A 61 6.85 -6.67 -17.17
N GLU A 62 7.10 -5.53 -16.51
CA GLU A 62 6.63 -4.21 -16.89
C GLU A 62 7.71 -3.51 -17.72
N ARG A 63 7.31 -2.66 -18.65
CA ARG A 63 8.27 -1.91 -19.44
C ARG A 63 8.62 -0.59 -18.76
N PHE A 64 9.86 -0.47 -18.31
CA PHE A 64 10.45 0.78 -17.85
C PHE A 64 11.50 1.26 -18.81
N TYR A 65 11.54 2.58 -19.07
CA TYR A 65 12.50 3.22 -19.96
C TYR A 65 13.61 3.87 -19.12
N ALA A 66 14.85 3.42 -19.36
CA ALA A 66 16.02 4.07 -18.76
C ALA A 66 16.37 5.35 -19.54
N TYR A 67 16.60 6.45 -18.85
CA TYR A 67 17.19 7.65 -19.44
C TYR A 67 18.60 7.38 -19.91
N VAL A 68 18.90 7.72 -21.16
CA VAL A 68 20.24 7.62 -21.76
C VAL A 68 20.50 8.82 -22.64
N SER A 69 21.47 9.67 -22.25
CA SER A 69 21.99 10.71 -23.13
C SER A 69 22.92 10.12 -24.18
N LEU A 70 22.52 10.13 -25.44
CA LEU A 70 23.30 9.59 -26.56
C LEU A 70 24.20 10.63 -27.25
N GLY A 71 23.84 11.92 -27.20
CA GLY A 71 24.62 13.01 -27.84
C GLY A 71 25.65 13.63 -26.93
N GLU A 72 25.50 13.50 -25.61
CA GLU A 72 26.32 14.18 -24.61
C GLU A 72 26.62 13.32 -23.41
N VAL A 73 27.66 13.72 -22.65
CA VAL A 73 28.00 13.08 -21.37
C VAL A 73 28.42 14.10 -20.31
N LEU A 74 27.86 13.95 -19.11
CA LEU A 74 28.33 14.68 -17.93
C LEU A 74 29.57 14.03 -17.35
N ALA A 75 30.50 14.83 -16.83
CA ALA A 75 31.72 14.31 -16.18
C ALA A 75 31.44 13.47 -14.91
N SER A 76 30.23 13.57 -14.34
CA SER A 76 29.75 12.78 -13.19
C SER A 76 29.37 11.34 -13.55
N ARG A 77 29.11 11.03 -14.83
CA ARG A 77 28.73 9.66 -15.23
C ARG A 77 29.84 8.67 -14.95
N PRO A 78 29.54 7.47 -14.40
CA PRO A 78 30.56 6.48 -13.99
C PRO A 78 31.54 6.10 -15.10
N PHE A 79 31.07 6.00 -16.35
CA PHE A 79 31.90 5.61 -17.49
C PHE A 79 32.73 6.76 -18.11
N PHE A 80 32.55 8.03 -17.67
CA PHE A 80 33.22 9.19 -18.26
C PHE A 80 34.75 9.05 -18.34
N LYS A 81 35.37 8.52 -17.28
CA LYS A 81 36.83 8.30 -17.20
C LYS A 81 37.36 7.27 -18.20
N SER A 82 36.51 6.45 -18.78
CA SER A 82 36.87 5.44 -19.78
C SER A 82 36.74 5.95 -21.22
N LEU A 83 36.29 7.19 -21.42
CA LEU A 83 36.14 7.81 -22.73
C LEU A 83 37.52 8.27 -23.27
N LYS A 84 37.75 8.06 -24.57
CA LYS A 84 38.92 8.60 -25.25
C LYS A 84 38.70 10.10 -25.60
N PRO A 85 39.71 10.96 -25.45
CA PRO A 85 39.58 12.40 -25.77
C PRO A 85 39.10 12.70 -27.20
N GLU A 86 39.50 11.89 -28.17
CA GLU A 86 39.10 12.01 -29.59
C GLU A 86 37.63 11.74 -29.84
N TRP A 87 36.90 11.16 -28.87
CA TRP A 87 35.46 10.91 -28.95
C TRP A 87 34.61 12.12 -28.53
N LEU A 88 35.28 13.23 -28.11
CA LEU A 88 34.62 14.41 -27.58
C LEU A 88 34.90 15.64 -28.50
N LEU A 89 33.83 16.17 -29.11
CA LEU A 89 33.91 17.25 -30.09
C LEU A 89 33.88 18.65 -29.44
N GLY A 90 33.39 18.77 -28.22
CA GLY A 90 33.26 20.07 -27.54
C GLY A 90 32.40 19.97 -26.29
N LYS A 91 31.94 21.14 -25.81
CA LYS A 91 31.05 21.22 -24.63
C LYS A 91 29.76 21.94 -24.95
N ASN A 92 28.69 21.53 -24.34
CA ASN A 92 27.45 22.27 -24.25
C ASN A 92 27.59 23.36 -23.18
N PRO A 93 27.46 24.67 -23.54
CA PRO A 93 27.66 25.74 -22.58
C PRO A 93 26.58 25.85 -21.51
N ASP A 94 25.38 25.36 -21.79
CA ASP A 94 24.23 25.46 -20.88
C ASP A 94 24.27 24.38 -19.76
N TRP A 95 24.80 23.20 -20.10
CA TRP A 95 24.82 22.02 -19.18
C TRP A 95 26.23 21.63 -18.73
N GLY A 96 27.29 22.17 -19.40
CA GLY A 96 28.67 21.78 -19.12
C GLY A 96 29.05 20.38 -19.54
N SER A 97 28.16 19.65 -20.19
CA SER A 97 28.35 18.31 -20.72
C SER A 97 29.25 18.28 -21.94
N HIS A 98 29.90 17.15 -22.19
CA HIS A 98 30.74 16.95 -23.36
C HIS A 98 29.94 16.30 -24.50
N ILE A 99 30.08 16.85 -25.71
CA ILE A 99 29.37 16.38 -26.92
C ILE A 99 30.18 15.26 -27.58
N PHE A 100 29.54 14.16 -27.90
CA PHE A 100 30.11 12.98 -28.52
C PHE A 100 30.37 13.14 -30.01
N ASP A 101 31.43 12.47 -30.53
CA ASP A 101 31.63 12.23 -31.94
C ASP A 101 30.96 10.92 -32.39
N LEU A 102 29.68 11.00 -32.69
CA LEU A 102 28.88 9.85 -33.09
C LEU A 102 29.24 9.26 -34.46
N SER A 103 30.09 9.96 -35.25
CA SER A 103 30.64 9.41 -36.47
C SER A 103 31.64 8.28 -36.19
N SER A 104 32.25 8.21 -35.01
CA SER A 104 33.19 7.17 -34.58
C SER A 104 32.50 5.82 -34.31
N PRO A 105 32.84 4.74 -35.10
CA PRO A 105 32.32 3.40 -34.80
C PRO A 105 32.74 2.87 -33.44
N ASP A 106 33.98 3.11 -33.01
CA ASP A 106 34.52 2.66 -31.71
C ASP A 106 33.75 3.26 -30.52
N LEU A 107 33.33 4.53 -30.64
CA LEU A 107 32.49 5.17 -29.62
C LEU A 107 31.09 4.53 -29.58
N ARG A 108 30.50 4.26 -30.75
CA ARG A 108 29.19 3.58 -30.79
C ARG A 108 29.22 2.20 -30.12
N ASP A 109 30.25 1.40 -30.44
CA ASP A 109 30.45 0.11 -29.80
C ASP A 109 30.64 0.23 -28.30
N PHE A 110 31.42 1.24 -27.87
CA PHE A 110 31.59 1.52 -26.43
C PHE A 110 30.26 1.87 -25.75
N LEU A 111 29.41 2.74 -26.35
CA LEU A 111 28.11 3.12 -25.78
C LEU A 111 27.16 1.93 -25.69
N VAL A 112 27.16 1.05 -26.71
CA VAL A 112 26.35 -0.17 -26.66
C VAL A 112 26.79 -1.09 -25.52
N GLU A 113 28.11 -1.35 -25.38
CA GLU A 113 28.63 -2.35 -24.43
C GLU A 113 28.76 -1.81 -23.00
N GLN A 114 29.06 -0.51 -22.82
CA GLN A 114 29.35 0.06 -21.49
C GLN A 114 28.20 0.88 -20.89
N VAL A 115 27.20 1.28 -21.71
CA VAL A 115 26.07 2.05 -21.23
C VAL A 115 24.77 1.25 -21.38
N VAL A 116 24.44 0.79 -22.58
CA VAL A 116 23.13 0.13 -22.84
C VAL A 116 23.10 -1.30 -22.28
N ALA A 117 24.15 -2.08 -22.50
CA ALA A 117 24.20 -3.48 -22.06
C ALA A 117 24.03 -3.69 -20.55
N PRO A 118 24.64 -2.87 -19.66
CA PRO A 118 24.38 -2.94 -18.24
C PRO A 118 22.94 -2.66 -17.88
N LEU A 119 22.32 -1.65 -18.47
CA LEU A 119 20.92 -1.27 -18.21
C LEU A 119 19.94 -2.38 -18.64
N TRP A 120 20.20 -3.02 -19.80
CA TRP A 120 19.43 -4.18 -20.22
C TRP A 120 19.50 -5.34 -19.21
N LYS A 121 20.70 -5.63 -18.67
CA LYS A 121 20.89 -6.65 -17.62
C LYS A 121 20.20 -6.28 -16.31
N GLN A 122 20.06 -4.99 -16.03
CA GLN A 122 19.33 -4.48 -14.87
C GLN A 122 17.81 -4.54 -15.02
N GLY A 123 17.29 -5.03 -16.16
CA GLY A 123 15.87 -5.29 -16.37
C GLY A 123 15.10 -4.16 -17.07
N TYR A 124 15.77 -3.12 -17.54
CA TYR A 124 15.11 -2.10 -18.36
C TYR A 124 14.80 -2.68 -19.76
N GLN A 125 13.55 -2.57 -20.17
CA GLN A 125 13.10 -3.07 -21.48
C GLN A 125 12.91 -1.93 -22.51
N GLY A 126 13.12 -0.71 -22.10
CA GLY A 126 13.06 0.49 -22.94
C GLY A 126 14.17 1.47 -22.66
N PHE A 127 14.39 2.40 -23.57
CA PHE A 127 15.35 3.47 -23.42
C PHE A 127 14.72 4.79 -23.87
N PHE A 128 14.87 5.82 -23.05
CA PHE A 128 14.59 7.20 -23.42
C PHE A 128 15.88 7.85 -23.85
N PHE A 129 16.03 8.10 -25.16
CA PHE A 129 17.21 8.69 -25.73
C PHE A 129 17.12 10.22 -25.78
N ASP A 130 18.03 10.84 -25.08
CA ASP A 130 18.12 12.28 -24.95
C ASP A 130 19.33 12.85 -25.71
N THR A 131 19.36 14.19 -25.88
CA THR A 131 20.44 14.96 -26.49
C THR A 131 20.70 14.61 -27.97
N LEU A 132 19.65 14.19 -28.68
CA LEU A 132 19.75 13.69 -30.06
C LEU A 132 20.10 14.77 -31.09
N ASP A 133 20.03 16.03 -30.73
CA ASP A 133 20.33 17.18 -31.60
C ASP A 133 21.61 17.95 -31.17
N SER A 134 22.27 17.54 -30.09
CA SER A 134 23.44 18.24 -29.50
C SER A 134 24.63 18.39 -30.45
N TYR A 135 24.79 17.46 -31.39
CA TYR A 135 25.85 17.59 -32.42
C TYR A 135 25.74 18.90 -33.21
N GLN A 136 24.57 19.51 -33.31
CA GLN A 136 24.34 20.76 -34.01
C GLN A 136 25.11 21.93 -33.39
N LEU A 137 25.43 21.88 -32.09
CA LEU A 137 26.20 22.89 -31.39
C LEU A 137 27.65 22.95 -31.89
N VAL A 138 28.24 21.86 -32.33
CA VAL A 138 29.64 21.71 -32.72
C VAL A 138 29.84 21.47 -34.19
N ALA A 139 28.94 20.77 -34.89
CA ALA A 139 29.00 20.55 -36.33
C ALA A 139 28.59 21.79 -37.10
N LYS A 140 29.58 22.48 -37.73
CA LYS A 140 29.40 23.79 -38.38
C LYS A 140 28.95 23.70 -39.83
N THR A 141 29.27 22.58 -40.54
CA THR A 141 28.90 22.39 -41.93
C THR A 141 27.77 21.39 -42.12
N PRO A 142 27.01 21.48 -43.20
CA PRO A 142 25.98 20.49 -43.49
C PRO A 142 26.51 19.03 -43.54
N GLU A 143 27.72 18.83 -44.09
CA GLU A 143 28.37 17.52 -44.20
C GLU A 143 28.70 16.98 -42.79
N GLN A 144 29.25 17.82 -41.89
CA GLN A 144 29.52 17.42 -40.53
C GLN A 144 28.22 17.00 -39.79
N ARG A 145 27.15 17.80 -39.93
CA ARG A 145 25.83 17.49 -39.34
C ARG A 145 25.30 16.19 -39.91
N GLN A 146 25.43 15.94 -41.21
CA GLN A 146 24.98 14.69 -41.83
C GLN A 146 25.72 13.47 -41.26
N HIS A 147 27.07 13.52 -41.16
CA HIS A 147 27.87 12.42 -40.61
C HIS A 147 27.49 12.10 -39.13
N GLN A 148 27.28 13.14 -38.31
CA GLN A 148 26.86 12.95 -36.92
C GLN A 148 25.48 12.31 -36.87
N ARG A 149 24.53 12.78 -37.66
CA ARG A 149 23.16 12.24 -37.74
C ARG A 149 23.13 10.79 -38.22
N GLU A 150 23.90 10.45 -39.26
CA GLU A 150 24.04 9.07 -39.72
C GLU A 150 24.69 8.17 -38.68
N GLY A 151 25.71 8.68 -37.97
CA GLY A 151 26.35 7.95 -36.89
C GLY A 151 25.40 7.69 -35.70
N LEU A 152 24.57 8.67 -35.33
CA LEU A 152 23.57 8.52 -34.30
C LEU A 152 22.48 7.52 -34.71
N ALA A 153 21.99 7.59 -35.93
CA ALA A 153 21.02 6.62 -36.45
C ALA A 153 21.62 5.19 -36.50
N ALA A 154 22.88 5.06 -36.87
CA ALA A 154 23.61 3.78 -36.88
C ALA A 154 23.73 3.21 -35.45
N LEU A 155 24.01 4.03 -34.42
CA LEU A 155 24.05 3.63 -33.04
C LEU A 155 22.68 3.10 -32.56
N ILE A 156 21.60 3.84 -32.82
CA ILE A 156 20.25 3.43 -32.47
C ILE A 156 19.85 2.11 -33.11
N ASN A 157 20.14 1.94 -34.42
CA ASN A 157 19.88 0.71 -35.16
C ASN A 157 20.74 -0.47 -34.63
N GLN A 158 21.99 -0.22 -34.24
CA GLN A 158 22.85 -1.23 -33.60
C GLN A 158 22.30 -1.70 -32.26
N ILE A 159 21.79 -0.77 -31.41
CA ILE A 159 21.11 -1.12 -30.17
C ILE A 159 19.88 -1.98 -30.44
N ALA A 160 19.05 -1.59 -31.40
CA ALA A 160 17.84 -2.36 -31.77
C ALA A 160 18.16 -3.76 -32.31
N GLN A 161 19.21 -3.89 -33.11
CA GLN A 161 19.67 -5.21 -33.59
C GLN A 161 20.20 -6.09 -32.46
N ARG A 162 20.91 -5.49 -31.51
CA ARG A 162 21.46 -6.21 -30.35
C ARG A 162 20.35 -6.64 -29.37
N TYR A 163 19.31 -5.83 -29.19
CA TYR A 163 18.18 -6.03 -28.30
C TYR A 163 16.84 -5.86 -29.04
N PRO A 164 16.40 -6.88 -29.82
CA PRO A 164 15.21 -6.76 -30.67
C PRO A 164 13.90 -6.48 -29.90
N GLU A 165 13.83 -6.83 -28.61
CA GLU A 165 12.68 -6.57 -27.74
C GLU A 165 12.69 -5.15 -27.16
N ALA A 166 13.80 -4.41 -27.27
CA ALA A 166 13.94 -3.07 -26.72
C ALA A 166 13.02 -2.08 -27.46
N ARG A 167 12.49 -1.13 -26.71
CA ARG A 167 11.60 -0.07 -27.20
C ARG A 167 12.22 1.30 -26.91
N PHE A 168 11.88 2.29 -27.72
CA PHE A 168 12.55 3.56 -27.67
C PHE A 168 11.58 4.74 -27.57
N ILE A 169 11.97 5.73 -26.78
CA ILE A 169 11.38 7.07 -26.74
C ILE A 169 12.49 8.05 -27.10
N PHE A 170 12.24 8.99 -27.99
CA PHE A 170 13.21 10.01 -28.36
C PHE A 170 12.85 11.36 -27.72
N ASN A 171 13.83 12.05 -27.15
CA ASN A 171 13.69 13.47 -26.86
C ASN A 171 14.02 14.27 -28.12
N ARG A 172 13.01 14.85 -28.76
CA ARG A 172 13.08 15.48 -30.08
C ARG A 172 13.60 14.51 -31.16
N GLY A 173 14.75 14.79 -31.80
CA GLY A 173 15.33 13.89 -32.82
C GLY A 173 14.43 13.65 -34.03
N PHE A 174 13.56 14.59 -34.38
CA PHE A 174 12.58 14.46 -35.48
C PHE A 174 13.24 14.11 -36.82
N GLU A 175 14.44 14.64 -37.07
CA GLU A 175 15.20 14.39 -38.28
C GLU A 175 15.86 13.01 -38.36
N LEU A 176 15.87 12.27 -37.24
CA LEU A 176 16.41 10.89 -37.22
C LEU A 176 15.39 9.86 -37.67
N MET A 177 14.11 10.14 -37.57
CA MET A 177 13.04 9.18 -37.85
C MET A 177 13.11 8.53 -39.23
N PRO A 178 13.49 9.25 -40.30
CA PRO A 178 13.67 8.63 -41.62
C PRO A 178 14.89 7.68 -41.73
N LEU A 179 15.83 7.71 -40.81
CA LEU A 179 17.08 6.96 -40.79
C LEU A 179 17.11 5.79 -39.83
N VAL A 180 16.11 5.75 -38.91
CA VAL A 180 16.06 4.76 -37.84
C VAL A 180 15.07 3.65 -38.21
N GLU A 181 15.53 2.40 -38.15
CA GLU A 181 14.73 1.19 -38.36
C GLU A 181 14.20 0.61 -37.04
N ALA A 182 14.65 1.15 -35.92
CA ALA A 182 14.29 0.71 -34.59
C ALA A 182 12.82 1.02 -34.22
N PRO A 183 12.17 0.22 -33.36
CA PRO A 183 10.78 0.43 -32.94
C PRO A 183 10.67 1.61 -31.96
N VAL A 184 10.36 2.80 -32.44
CA VAL A 184 10.11 4.00 -31.65
C VAL A 184 8.66 4.02 -31.18
N ASP A 185 8.44 4.06 -29.84
CA ASP A 185 7.08 4.09 -29.26
C ASP A 185 6.54 5.52 -29.18
N ALA A 186 7.40 6.46 -28.81
CA ALA A 186 7.00 7.86 -28.63
C ALA A 186 8.13 8.85 -28.94
N ILE A 187 7.74 10.08 -29.22
CA ILE A 187 8.64 11.24 -29.26
C ILE A 187 8.20 12.22 -28.19
N ALA A 188 9.10 12.55 -27.28
CA ALA A 188 8.93 13.57 -26.27
C ALA A 188 9.62 14.87 -26.68
N ALA A 189 9.14 16.00 -26.19
CA ALA A 189 9.84 17.27 -26.32
C ALA A 189 9.43 18.26 -25.22
N GLU A 190 10.29 19.17 -24.94
CA GLU A 190 10.17 20.28 -23.98
C GLU A 190 10.13 21.60 -24.74
N SER A 191 9.22 22.51 -24.49
CA SER A 191 7.95 22.51 -23.75
C SER A 191 6.88 23.16 -24.63
N LEU A 192 5.57 22.94 -24.32
CA LEU A 192 4.49 23.59 -25.11
C LEU A 192 3.96 24.88 -24.51
N TYR A 193 3.81 24.97 -23.19
CA TYR A 193 3.20 26.14 -22.53
C TYR A 193 4.12 26.83 -21.55
N GLN A 194 4.86 26.07 -20.75
CA GLN A 194 5.76 26.62 -19.73
C GLN A 194 7.08 25.88 -19.74
N ARG A 195 8.17 26.62 -19.94
CA ARG A 195 9.53 26.11 -19.98
C ARG A 195 10.36 26.58 -18.79
N TRP A 196 11.44 25.87 -18.52
CA TRP A 196 12.51 26.32 -17.63
C TRP A 196 13.65 26.98 -18.44
N GLU A 197 13.98 28.18 -18.08
CA GLU A 197 15.16 28.90 -18.65
C GLU A 197 16.36 28.70 -17.71
N ALA A 198 17.12 27.59 -17.90
CA ALA A 198 18.24 27.20 -17.01
C ALA A 198 19.28 28.34 -16.80
N GLY A 199 19.69 29.05 -17.87
CA GLY A 199 20.63 30.19 -17.78
C GLY A 199 20.10 31.39 -16.98
N LYS A 200 18.78 31.47 -16.71
CA LYS A 200 18.14 32.54 -15.93
C LYS A 200 17.49 32.00 -14.65
N GLN A 201 17.50 30.68 -14.44
CA GLN A 201 16.86 30.02 -13.29
C GLN A 201 15.42 30.50 -13.06
N ARG A 202 14.59 30.48 -14.10
CA ARG A 202 13.19 30.92 -14.01
C ARG A 202 12.26 30.14 -14.91
N TYR A 203 11.03 30.08 -14.51
CA TYR A 203 9.92 29.60 -15.34
C TYR A 203 9.49 30.71 -16.31
N ALA A 204 9.20 30.35 -17.55
CA ALA A 204 8.77 31.27 -18.57
C ALA A 204 7.72 30.65 -19.50
N ALA A 205 6.77 31.47 -19.95
CA ALA A 205 5.82 31.02 -20.97
C ALA A 205 6.54 30.71 -22.29
N VAL A 206 6.11 29.69 -22.98
CA VAL A 206 6.60 29.34 -24.33
C VAL A 206 5.98 30.31 -25.35
N PRO A 207 6.80 30.96 -26.21
CA PRO A 207 6.27 31.78 -27.27
C PRO A 207 5.30 31.03 -28.18
N GLU A 208 4.29 31.72 -28.70
CA GLU A 208 3.30 31.11 -29.60
C GLU A 208 3.94 30.48 -30.84
N GLU A 209 4.92 31.13 -31.44
CA GLU A 209 5.64 30.64 -32.62
C GLU A 209 6.32 29.28 -32.32
N ASP A 210 7.06 29.19 -31.19
CA ASP A 210 7.73 27.96 -30.75
C ASP A 210 6.71 26.84 -30.50
N ARG A 211 5.58 27.17 -29.84
CA ARG A 211 4.50 26.22 -29.57
C ARG A 211 3.89 25.68 -30.88
N GLN A 212 3.58 26.55 -31.83
CA GLN A 212 2.98 26.16 -33.09
C GLN A 212 3.96 25.31 -33.93
N TRP A 213 5.24 25.65 -33.90
CA TRP A 213 6.28 24.86 -34.57
C TRP A 213 6.33 23.44 -33.97
N LEU A 214 6.36 23.31 -32.63
CA LEU A 214 6.44 22.01 -31.98
C LEU A 214 5.19 21.18 -32.21
N LEU A 215 4.00 21.76 -32.15
CA LEU A 215 2.74 21.09 -32.50
C LEU A 215 2.74 20.59 -33.94
N GLY A 216 3.32 21.35 -34.87
CA GLY A 216 3.51 20.93 -36.27
C GLY A 216 4.45 19.72 -36.37
N GLN A 217 5.54 19.69 -35.61
CA GLN A 217 6.42 18.51 -35.54
C GLN A 217 5.69 17.28 -34.99
N PHE A 218 4.98 17.42 -33.87
CA PHE A 218 4.19 16.34 -33.29
C PHE A 218 3.13 15.79 -34.25
N SER A 219 2.41 16.65 -34.97
CA SER A 219 1.44 16.22 -35.99
C SER A 219 2.11 15.40 -37.09
N ALA A 220 3.26 15.89 -37.60
CA ALA A 220 4.01 15.17 -38.64
C ALA A 220 4.47 13.78 -38.15
N MET A 221 4.95 13.67 -36.92
CA MET A 221 5.39 12.39 -36.36
C MET A 221 4.24 11.39 -36.18
N ARG A 222 3.09 11.87 -35.69
CA ARG A 222 1.89 11.01 -35.59
C ARG A 222 1.40 10.52 -36.95
N GLU A 223 1.33 11.43 -37.93
CA GLU A 223 0.80 11.14 -39.26
C GLU A 223 1.72 10.21 -40.09
N GLN A 224 3.05 10.46 -40.02
CA GLN A 224 4.01 9.74 -40.85
C GLN A 224 4.49 8.43 -40.24
N TYR A 225 4.67 8.39 -38.91
CA TYR A 225 5.31 7.28 -38.20
C TYR A 225 4.38 6.58 -37.20
N GLN A 226 3.18 7.13 -36.95
CA GLN A 226 2.19 6.57 -36.00
C GLN A 226 2.74 6.40 -34.57
N VAL A 227 3.68 7.22 -34.16
CA VAL A 227 4.25 7.24 -32.83
C VAL A 227 3.44 8.14 -31.88
N ALA A 228 3.43 7.84 -30.60
CA ALA A 228 2.88 8.72 -29.59
C ALA A 228 3.72 10.02 -29.47
N THR A 229 3.10 11.10 -29.03
CA THR A 229 3.80 12.37 -28.80
C THR A 229 3.59 12.82 -27.38
N ILE A 230 4.68 13.24 -26.71
CA ILE A 230 4.70 13.60 -25.30
C ILE A 230 5.27 15.00 -25.14
N ALA A 231 4.61 15.87 -24.40
CA ALA A 231 5.14 17.17 -24.01
C ALA A 231 5.48 17.22 -22.53
N ILE A 232 6.69 17.66 -22.23
CA ILE A 232 7.17 17.86 -20.85
C ILE A 232 7.20 19.35 -20.60
N ASP A 233 6.38 19.81 -19.64
CA ASP A 233 6.31 21.21 -19.22
C ASP A 233 6.71 21.34 -17.75
N TYR A 234 7.12 22.54 -17.33
CA TYR A 234 7.69 22.77 -16.01
C TYR A 234 6.93 23.81 -15.22
N THR A 235 6.60 23.48 -13.96
CA THR A 235 5.96 24.39 -13.00
C THR A 235 6.66 24.33 -11.64
N PRO A 236 6.59 25.41 -10.83
CA PRO A 236 7.03 25.34 -9.45
C PRO A 236 6.28 24.26 -8.67
N PRO A 237 6.94 23.51 -7.77
CA PRO A 237 6.33 22.40 -7.03
C PRO A 237 5.01 22.75 -6.34
N GLY A 238 4.92 23.88 -5.63
CA GLY A 238 3.70 24.32 -4.94
C GLY A 238 2.52 24.70 -5.83
N GLN A 239 2.68 24.73 -7.15
CA GLN A 239 1.65 25.20 -8.10
C GLN A 239 0.94 24.05 -8.83
N ARG A 240 0.48 23.05 -8.09
CA ARG A 240 -0.13 21.83 -8.65
C ARG A 240 -1.42 22.11 -9.46
N GLN A 241 -2.18 23.16 -9.10
CA GLN A 241 -3.35 23.56 -9.89
C GLN A 241 -2.96 24.07 -11.28
N GLN A 242 -1.93 24.92 -11.36
CA GLN A 242 -1.38 25.40 -12.64
C GLN A 242 -0.86 24.23 -13.49
N ALA A 243 -0.20 23.24 -12.84
CA ALA A 243 0.27 22.06 -13.54
C ALA A 243 -0.89 21.29 -14.20
N ARG A 244 -2.04 21.11 -13.51
CA ARG A 244 -3.24 20.50 -14.12
C ARG A 244 -3.76 21.30 -15.31
N GLU A 245 -3.87 22.61 -15.17
CA GLU A 245 -4.36 23.47 -16.27
C GLU A 245 -3.44 23.41 -17.50
N ILE A 246 -2.13 23.25 -17.30
CA ILE A 246 -1.18 23.05 -18.40
C ILE A 246 -1.34 21.65 -19.00
N ALA A 247 -1.45 20.61 -18.18
CA ALA A 247 -1.67 19.24 -18.65
C ALA A 247 -2.95 19.14 -19.49
N ASP A 248 -4.04 19.74 -19.03
CA ASP A 248 -5.31 19.79 -19.76
C ASP A 248 -5.18 20.51 -21.12
N LYS A 249 -4.42 21.59 -21.18
CA LYS A 249 -4.14 22.31 -22.44
C LYS A 249 -3.33 21.46 -23.41
N ILE A 250 -2.32 20.74 -22.92
CA ILE A 250 -1.47 19.86 -23.74
C ILE A 250 -2.32 18.70 -24.28
N ALA A 251 -3.13 18.05 -23.43
CA ALA A 251 -4.03 16.96 -23.82
C ALA A 251 -5.03 17.40 -24.90
N GLY A 252 -5.49 18.66 -24.84
CA GLY A 252 -6.37 19.26 -25.86
C GLY A 252 -5.78 19.30 -27.27
N HIS A 253 -4.48 19.06 -27.44
CA HIS A 253 -3.80 18.95 -28.74
C HIS A 253 -3.51 17.51 -29.17
N ASP A 254 -4.10 16.51 -28.53
CA ASP A 254 -3.81 15.09 -28.75
C ASP A 254 -2.32 14.76 -28.51
N VAL A 255 -1.73 15.38 -27.49
CA VAL A 255 -0.35 15.20 -27.02
C VAL A 255 -0.41 14.76 -25.56
N ILE A 256 0.35 13.71 -25.21
CA ILE A 256 0.43 13.18 -23.84
C ILE A 256 1.16 14.20 -22.96
N PRO A 257 0.52 14.71 -21.91
CA PRO A 257 1.16 15.68 -21.01
C PRO A 257 1.98 15.01 -19.92
N TRP A 258 3.08 15.65 -19.54
CA TRP A 258 3.77 15.47 -18.28
C TRP A 258 4.25 16.83 -17.76
N VAL A 259 3.71 17.25 -16.62
CA VAL A 259 4.06 18.56 -16.01
C VAL A 259 4.71 18.31 -14.67
N THR A 260 5.96 18.78 -14.52
CA THR A 260 6.82 18.50 -13.37
C THR A 260 7.72 19.70 -13.06
N ASN A 261 8.71 19.56 -12.15
CA ASN A 261 9.77 20.53 -11.92
C ASN A 261 10.99 20.26 -12.83
N PRO A 262 11.93 21.22 -12.98
CA PRO A 262 13.07 21.05 -13.87
C PRO A 262 14.01 19.90 -13.52
N GLU A 263 14.09 19.53 -12.25
CA GLU A 263 14.92 18.43 -11.74
C GLU A 263 14.27 17.06 -11.98
N LEU A 264 12.99 17.02 -12.38
CA LEU A 264 12.17 15.79 -12.53
C LEU A 264 12.19 14.89 -11.28
N ASP A 265 12.42 15.45 -10.11
CA ASP A 265 12.42 14.74 -8.81
C ASP A 265 11.08 14.84 -8.07
N MET A 266 10.17 15.68 -8.55
CA MET A 266 8.77 15.73 -8.15
C MET A 266 7.94 14.75 -8.99
N PHE A 267 7.01 14.02 -8.38
CA PHE A 267 6.07 13.21 -9.15
C PHE A 267 5.06 14.11 -9.86
N GLY A 268 5.21 14.24 -11.16
CA GLY A 268 4.50 15.19 -12.01
C GLY A 268 3.01 14.87 -12.20
N LEU A 269 2.40 15.57 -13.12
CA LEU A 269 1.00 15.46 -13.51
C LEU A 269 0.87 15.22 -15.02
N GLY A 270 -0.01 14.30 -15.37
CA GLY A 270 -0.45 14.03 -16.73
C GLY A 270 -1.95 13.82 -16.77
N GLU A 271 -2.47 13.23 -17.85
CA GLU A 271 -3.89 12.81 -17.93
C GLU A 271 -4.23 11.75 -16.87
N ARG A 272 -3.25 10.88 -16.57
CA ARG A 272 -3.31 9.92 -15.47
C ARG A 272 -2.61 10.54 -14.26
N GLU A 273 -3.36 10.86 -13.24
CA GLU A 273 -2.84 11.38 -11.97
C GLU A 273 -2.87 10.27 -10.91
N VAL A 274 -1.71 9.72 -10.55
CA VAL A 274 -1.60 8.82 -9.40
C VAL A 274 -1.79 9.63 -8.13
N LEU A 275 -2.71 9.19 -7.28
CA LEU A 275 -2.90 9.77 -5.96
C LEU A 275 -1.94 9.10 -4.98
N PRO A 276 -1.00 9.87 -4.38
CA PRO A 276 -0.06 9.31 -3.44
C PRO A 276 -0.79 8.79 -2.20
N ARG A 277 -0.42 7.59 -1.77
CA ARG A 277 -0.96 6.98 -0.55
C ARG A 277 0.08 6.88 0.57
N LYS A 278 1.35 7.05 0.23
CA LYS A 278 2.43 7.10 1.22
C LYS A 278 2.29 8.36 2.07
N VAL A 279 2.41 8.23 3.38
CA VAL A 279 2.40 9.35 4.33
C VAL A 279 3.58 9.21 5.27
N LEU A 280 4.35 10.28 5.46
CA LEU A 280 5.45 10.28 6.38
C LEU A 280 4.93 10.55 7.80
N LEU A 281 5.10 9.59 8.70
CA LEU A 281 4.78 9.73 10.12
C LEU A 281 6.08 9.91 10.90
N VAL A 282 6.30 11.15 11.37
CA VAL A 282 7.46 11.52 12.18
C VAL A 282 7.08 11.49 13.66
N HIS A 283 7.84 10.76 14.46
CA HIS A 283 7.66 10.66 15.91
C HIS A 283 8.89 11.15 16.67
N GLY A 284 8.70 11.49 17.94
CA GLY A 284 9.79 12.02 18.79
C GLY A 284 10.70 10.96 19.40
N GLY A 285 10.26 9.73 19.51
CA GLY A 285 10.93 8.68 20.28
C GLY A 285 12.31 8.27 19.76
N SER A 286 13.21 7.99 20.67
CA SER A 286 14.62 7.67 20.40
C SER A 286 15.02 6.21 20.62
N ASP A 287 14.20 5.39 21.28
CA ASP A 287 14.52 3.97 21.56
C ASP A 287 13.93 3.06 20.49
N GLU A 288 14.80 2.35 19.75
CA GLU A 288 14.40 1.39 18.69
C GLU A 288 13.45 0.28 19.18
N ARG A 289 13.40 -0.01 20.47
CA ARG A 289 12.49 -1.03 21.04
C ARG A 289 11.13 -0.48 21.37
N LEU A 290 11.05 0.78 21.77
CA LEU A 290 9.86 1.38 22.37
C LEU A 290 9.05 2.26 21.41
N TRP A 291 9.58 2.60 20.24
CA TRP A 291 8.88 3.46 19.30
C TRP A 291 7.51 2.90 18.86
N GLU A 292 7.38 1.57 18.78
CA GLU A 292 6.09 0.92 18.46
C GLU A 292 5.03 1.11 19.55
N LEU A 293 5.47 1.40 20.79
CA LEU A 293 4.59 1.65 21.94
C LEU A 293 4.25 3.14 22.08
N SER A 294 4.83 4.03 21.27
CA SER A 294 4.53 5.44 21.27
C SER A 294 3.08 5.73 20.86
N ASP A 295 2.52 6.82 21.33
CA ASP A 295 1.15 7.24 20.99
C ASP A 295 0.98 7.49 19.51
N SER A 296 2.02 8.02 18.85
CA SER A 296 2.04 8.26 17.40
C SER A 296 1.79 6.99 16.59
N ILE A 297 2.31 5.84 17.03
CA ILE A 297 2.11 4.54 16.39
C ILE A 297 0.81 3.89 16.88
N ARG A 298 0.62 3.80 18.20
CA ARG A 298 -0.54 3.13 18.80
C ARG A 298 -1.87 3.74 18.40
N TYR A 299 -1.93 5.06 18.23
CA TYR A 299 -3.15 5.79 17.90
C TYR A 299 -3.16 6.36 16.49
N GLY A 300 -2.01 6.60 15.89
CA GLY A 300 -1.90 7.22 14.56
C GLY A 300 -2.09 6.26 13.38
N LEU A 301 -1.68 5.01 13.50
CA LEU A 301 -1.74 4.05 12.37
C LEU A 301 -3.18 3.80 11.91
N MET A 302 -4.12 3.56 12.84
CA MET A 302 -5.50 3.25 12.47
C MET A 302 -6.15 4.37 11.64
N PRO A 303 -6.19 5.64 12.06
CA PRO A 303 -6.84 6.68 11.28
C PRO A 303 -6.15 6.92 9.92
N LEU A 304 -4.83 6.77 9.82
CA LEU A 304 -4.10 6.90 8.56
C LEU A 304 -4.45 5.74 7.60
N GLN A 305 -4.33 4.51 8.05
CA GLN A 305 -4.60 3.32 7.24
C GLN A 305 -6.08 3.19 6.87
N PHE A 306 -6.99 3.61 7.74
CA PHE A 306 -8.42 3.67 7.41
C PHE A 306 -8.73 4.68 6.31
N GLN A 307 -7.96 5.77 6.17
CA GLN A 307 -8.04 6.70 5.03
C GLN A 307 -7.39 6.15 3.76
N GLY A 308 -6.83 4.94 3.80
CA GLY A 308 -6.14 4.32 2.67
C GLY A 308 -4.68 4.72 2.54
N LEU A 309 -4.10 5.36 3.55
CA LEU A 309 -2.71 5.80 3.55
C LEU A 309 -1.77 4.68 4.01
N VAL A 310 -0.54 4.74 3.52
CA VAL A 310 0.56 3.81 3.85
C VAL A 310 1.62 4.59 4.63
N PRO A 311 1.70 4.45 5.97
CA PRO A 311 2.69 5.16 6.76
C PRO A 311 4.11 4.69 6.46
N GLU A 312 5.02 5.66 6.26
CA GLU A 312 6.47 5.49 6.45
C GLU A 312 6.84 6.17 7.76
N ILE A 313 7.50 5.44 8.65
CA ILE A 313 7.75 5.90 10.02
C ILE A 313 9.21 6.34 10.15
N ARG A 314 9.44 7.53 10.71
CA ARG A 314 10.76 8.09 11.00
C ARG A 314 10.78 8.74 12.38
N ALA A 315 11.87 8.57 13.11
CA ALA A 315 12.12 9.41 14.28
C ALA A 315 12.63 10.79 13.85
N ILE A 316 12.24 11.84 14.58
CA ILE A 316 12.58 13.23 14.27
C ILE A 316 14.10 13.49 14.16
N ASN A 317 14.90 12.73 14.88
CA ASN A 317 16.37 12.81 14.89
C ASN A 317 17.07 11.93 13.84
N THR A 318 16.31 11.37 12.88
CA THR A 318 16.86 10.54 11.80
C THR A 318 16.86 11.27 10.47
N THR A 319 17.55 10.73 9.48
CA THR A 319 17.55 11.30 8.12
C THR A 319 16.15 11.23 7.52
N MET A 320 15.62 12.38 7.14
CA MET A 320 14.35 12.49 6.43
C MET A 320 14.47 12.06 4.96
N PRO A 321 13.37 11.65 4.31
CA PRO A 321 13.39 11.28 2.91
C PRO A 321 13.95 12.41 2.03
N ALA A 322 14.81 12.05 1.07
CA ALA A 322 15.46 12.98 0.17
C ALA A 322 14.53 13.44 -0.98
N GLY A 323 14.84 14.61 -1.53
CA GLY A 323 14.14 15.19 -2.67
C GLY A 323 12.77 15.75 -2.31
N ASN A 324 12.03 16.15 -3.35
CA ASN A 324 10.70 16.71 -3.20
C ASN A 324 9.65 15.62 -2.92
N LEU A 325 8.90 15.76 -1.83
CA LEU A 325 7.87 14.78 -1.45
C LEU A 325 6.53 14.99 -2.17
N GLN A 326 6.34 16.15 -2.82
CA GLN A 326 5.09 16.42 -3.52
C GLN A 326 4.80 15.40 -4.63
N GLY A 327 3.59 14.87 -4.64
CA GLY A 327 3.15 13.84 -5.58
C GLY A 327 3.66 12.43 -5.26
N ARG A 328 4.70 12.28 -4.43
CA ARG A 328 5.17 10.99 -3.90
C ARG A 328 4.49 10.62 -2.59
N TYR A 329 4.24 11.61 -1.74
CA TYR A 329 3.58 11.45 -0.44
C TYR A 329 2.25 12.21 -0.41
N ALA A 330 1.28 11.63 0.29
CA ALA A 330 0.00 12.28 0.57
C ALA A 330 0.14 13.44 1.56
N GLY A 331 1.20 13.41 2.37
CA GLY A 331 1.53 14.45 3.33
C GLY A 331 2.51 13.97 4.40
N ILE A 332 2.76 14.85 5.35
CA ILE A 332 3.63 14.62 6.51
C ILE A 332 2.78 14.75 7.77
N VAL A 333 2.86 13.78 8.68
CA VAL A 333 2.29 13.84 10.02
C VAL A 333 3.43 13.89 11.01
N VAL A 334 3.58 14.98 11.73
CA VAL A 334 4.54 15.08 12.83
C VAL A 334 3.76 14.96 14.14
N TRP A 335 4.03 13.88 14.88
CA TRP A 335 3.35 13.61 16.14
C TRP A 335 4.35 13.56 17.29
N LEU A 336 4.32 14.60 18.12
CA LEU A 336 5.18 14.74 19.30
C LEU A 336 4.37 14.54 20.58
N GLU A 337 4.88 13.70 21.49
CA GLU A 337 4.22 13.36 22.76
C GLU A 337 4.57 14.32 23.89
N GLN A 338 5.64 15.06 23.72
CA GLN A 338 6.13 16.08 24.65
C GLN A 338 6.76 17.23 23.87
N GLU A 339 7.10 18.33 24.53
CA GLU A 339 7.89 19.40 23.95
C GLU A 339 9.30 18.86 23.66
N GLU A 340 9.52 18.43 22.46
CA GLU A 340 10.83 18.06 21.96
C GLU A 340 11.37 19.26 21.20
N LEU A 341 12.62 19.64 21.52
CA LEU A 341 13.32 20.63 20.73
C LEU A 341 13.63 19.99 19.38
N SER A 342 12.88 20.37 18.36
CA SER A 342 13.22 20.01 16.98
C SER A 342 14.58 20.66 16.64
N ASP A 343 15.41 19.91 15.94
CA ASP A 343 16.67 20.43 15.45
C ASP A 343 16.39 21.40 14.27
N ALA A 344 17.25 22.41 14.13
CA ALA A 344 17.08 23.47 13.12
C ALA A 344 17.07 22.92 11.68
N ASP A 345 17.77 21.81 11.42
CA ASP A 345 17.83 21.19 10.10
C ASP A 345 16.49 20.50 9.77
N PHE A 346 15.87 19.84 10.75
CA PHE A 346 14.52 19.29 10.60
C PHE A 346 13.48 20.38 10.35
N GLU A 347 13.51 21.45 11.11
CA GLU A 347 12.59 22.57 10.91
C GLU A 347 12.74 23.21 9.54
N ALA A 348 13.98 23.42 9.06
CA ALA A 348 14.28 23.96 7.74
C ALA A 348 13.75 23.02 6.65
N TRP A 349 13.99 21.70 6.78
CA TRP A 349 13.44 20.71 5.87
C TRP A 349 11.90 20.71 5.85
N LEU A 350 11.27 20.85 7.02
CA LEU A 350 9.80 20.91 7.11
C LEU A 350 9.23 22.14 6.42
N VAL A 351 9.91 23.28 6.54
CA VAL A 351 9.56 24.52 5.81
C VAL A 351 9.70 24.32 4.29
N GLU A 352 10.78 23.70 3.84
CA GLU A 352 10.98 23.37 2.42
C GLU A 352 9.85 22.51 1.86
N GLN A 353 9.45 21.44 2.55
CA GLN A 353 8.34 20.58 2.12
C GLN A 353 7.00 21.33 2.12
N LYS A 354 6.76 22.20 3.10
CA LYS A 354 5.59 23.09 3.10
C LYS A 354 5.57 24.02 1.88
N GLU A 355 6.71 24.63 1.55
CA GLU A 355 6.83 25.52 0.37
C GLU A 355 6.66 24.76 -0.94
N ALA A 356 7.10 23.51 -0.98
CA ALA A 356 6.82 22.58 -2.06
C ALA A 356 5.34 22.18 -2.18
N GLY A 357 4.49 22.58 -1.21
CA GLY A 357 3.05 22.27 -1.23
C GLY A 357 2.69 20.89 -0.70
N VAL A 358 3.55 20.27 0.10
CA VAL A 358 3.25 19.01 0.80
C VAL A 358 2.38 19.31 2.02
N PRO A 359 1.17 18.75 2.16
CA PRO A 359 0.35 18.97 3.35
C PRO A 359 1.00 18.43 4.62
N ILE A 360 0.92 19.20 5.71
CA ILE A 360 1.54 18.86 7.00
C ILE A 360 0.48 18.86 8.10
N ALA A 361 0.43 17.79 8.90
CA ALA A 361 -0.38 17.71 10.11
C ALA A 361 0.55 17.66 11.34
N MET A 362 0.44 18.64 12.26
CA MET A 362 1.16 18.63 13.54
C MET A 362 0.24 18.19 14.66
N LEU A 363 0.61 17.14 15.36
CA LEU A 363 -0.19 16.50 16.41
C LEU A 363 0.58 16.48 17.75
N GLY A 364 -0.12 16.75 18.84
CA GLY A 364 0.42 16.72 20.17
C GLY A 364 1.12 18.03 20.57
N TYR A 365 2.30 18.29 20.03
CA TYR A 365 3.08 19.52 20.27
C TYR A 365 3.56 20.13 18.94
N PRO A 366 3.91 21.45 18.94
CA PRO A 366 4.47 22.10 17.74
C PRO A 366 5.75 21.41 17.29
N ALA A 367 5.87 21.21 15.99
CA ALA A 367 7.05 20.60 15.35
C ALA A 367 8.13 21.65 14.98
N VAL A 368 7.94 22.90 15.38
CA VAL A 368 8.88 24.02 15.21
C VAL A 368 8.94 24.81 16.51
N ASP A 369 10.09 25.44 16.78
CA ASP A 369 10.23 26.30 17.95
C ASP A 369 9.19 27.45 17.89
N PRO A 370 8.26 27.56 18.85
CA PRO A 370 7.17 28.55 18.82
C PRO A 370 7.62 30.00 18.81
N VAL A 371 8.85 30.30 19.19
CA VAL A 371 9.46 31.64 19.19
C VAL A 371 10.53 31.80 18.11
N GLY A 372 10.86 30.73 17.41
CA GLY A 372 11.85 30.69 16.34
C GLY A 372 11.36 31.28 15.01
N PRO A 373 12.26 31.50 14.06
CA PRO A 373 11.92 32.07 12.75
C PRO A 373 11.00 31.14 11.94
N ASN A 374 11.09 29.84 12.12
CA ASN A 374 10.30 28.84 11.39
C ASN A 374 8.83 28.84 11.83
N ALA A 375 8.52 29.22 13.08
CA ALA A 375 7.13 29.37 13.54
C ALA A 375 6.36 30.39 12.67
N GLN A 376 7.00 31.48 12.29
CA GLN A 376 6.38 32.51 11.44
C GLN A 376 6.08 31.96 10.02
N ALA A 377 6.93 31.09 9.48
CA ALA A 377 6.69 30.44 8.20
C ALA A 377 5.40 29.59 8.22
N PHE A 378 5.02 29.04 9.38
CA PHE A 378 3.76 28.32 9.59
C PHE A 378 2.61 29.22 10.07
N GLY A 379 2.86 30.53 10.26
CA GLY A 379 1.85 31.50 10.73
C GLY A 379 1.62 31.48 12.24
N PHE A 380 2.46 30.84 13.04
CA PHE A 380 2.36 30.81 14.48
C PHE A 380 2.88 32.09 15.12
N GLU A 381 2.13 32.58 16.10
CA GLU A 381 2.50 33.67 16.99
C GLU A 381 2.42 33.18 18.44
N SER A 382 3.50 33.23 19.17
CA SER A 382 3.51 32.93 20.60
C SER A 382 2.70 33.98 21.37
N ARG A 383 1.93 33.53 22.35
CA ARG A 383 1.10 34.36 23.23
C ARG A 383 1.51 34.16 24.69
N PRO A 384 1.27 35.14 25.56
CA PRO A 384 1.46 34.94 27.00
C PRO A 384 0.59 33.77 27.52
N THR A 385 1.15 32.99 28.46
CA THR A 385 0.35 31.95 29.14
C THR A 385 -0.83 32.61 29.85
N PRO A 386 -2.07 32.10 29.69
CA PRO A 386 -3.23 32.67 30.34
C PRO A 386 -3.12 32.64 31.86
N LEU A 387 -3.35 33.74 32.53
CA LEU A 387 -3.38 33.82 34.00
C LEU A 387 -4.65 33.20 34.64
N SER A 388 -5.67 32.97 33.84
CA SER A 388 -6.90 32.26 34.18
C SER A 388 -7.36 31.39 33.04
N PRO A 389 -8.12 30.29 33.29
CA PRO A 389 -8.58 29.42 32.22
C PRO A 389 -9.29 30.20 31.12
N PRO A 390 -8.83 30.07 29.83
CA PRO A 390 -9.44 30.81 28.74
C PRO A 390 -10.85 30.27 28.43
N ALA A 391 -11.71 31.16 27.95
CA ALA A 391 -13.06 30.81 27.53
C ALA A 391 -13.05 30.27 26.08
N ILE A 392 -13.87 29.26 25.80
CA ILE A 392 -14.11 28.77 24.45
C ILE A 392 -14.98 29.76 23.71
N THR A 393 -14.48 30.31 22.60
CA THR A 393 -15.22 31.27 21.76
C THR A 393 -15.63 30.66 20.42
N GLY A 394 -14.96 29.58 19.97
CA GLY A 394 -15.29 28.83 18.77
C GLY A 394 -14.97 27.37 18.93
N GLN A 395 -15.83 26.48 18.42
CA GLN A 395 -15.62 25.02 18.45
C GLN A 395 -16.18 24.38 17.18
N HIS A 396 -15.31 23.66 16.45
CA HIS A 396 -15.71 22.84 15.31
C HIS A 396 -16.46 21.58 15.78
N PRO A 397 -17.46 21.06 15.02
CA PRO A 397 -18.24 19.86 15.41
C PRO A 397 -17.39 18.59 15.64
N ALA A 398 -16.22 18.50 15.04
CA ALA A 398 -15.29 17.37 15.23
C ALA A 398 -14.50 17.44 16.56
N MET A 399 -14.60 18.54 17.32
CA MET A 399 -13.99 18.69 18.64
C MET A 399 -14.95 18.23 19.74
N GLY A 400 -14.43 17.58 20.78
CA GLY A 400 -15.24 16.96 21.83
C GLY A 400 -15.81 15.61 21.40
N PHE A 401 -15.09 14.86 20.58
CA PHE A 401 -15.56 13.65 19.88
C PHE A 401 -15.93 12.50 20.84
N GLU A 402 -14.97 11.88 21.51
CA GLU A 402 -15.24 10.85 22.53
C GLU A 402 -15.20 11.38 23.94
N LEU A 403 -14.47 12.47 24.14
CA LEU A 403 -14.32 13.14 25.41
C LEU A 403 -14.56 14.64 25.24
N ALA A 404 -15.48 15.18 26.01
CA ALA A 404 -15.77 16.61 25.99
C ALA A 404 -14.54 17.45 26.30
N LEU A 405 -14.50 18.67 25.77
CA LEU A 405 -13.44 19.62 26.09
C LEU A 405 -13.29 19.84 27.60
N PRO A 406 -12.06 19.96 28.11
CA PRO A 406 -11.83 20.12 29.54
C PRO A 406 -12.47 21.42 30.06
N LYS A 407 -13.07 21.38 31.27
CA LYS A 407 -13.66 22.55 31.89
C LYS A 407 -12.62 23.56 32.39
N LEU A 408 -11.49 23.05 32.84
CA LEU A 408 -10.31 23.85 33.18
C LEU A 408 -9.29 23.63 32.05
N ILE A 409 -9.04 24.67 31.27
CA ILE A 409 -8.18 24.64 30.12
C ILE A 409 -6.81 25.15 30.53
N GLU A 410 -5.82 24.27 30.48
CA GLU A 410 -4.42 24.62 30.52
C GLU A 410 -3.84 24.46 29.10
N LEU A 411 -3.14 25.47 28.61
CA LEU A 411 -2.53 25.46 27.30
C LEU A 411 -1.07 25.02 27.41
N SER A 412 -0.74 23.87 26.89
CA SER A 412 0.65 23.41 26.77
C SER A 412 1.43 24.31 25.80
N SER A 413 0.76 24.76 24.74
CA SER A 413 1.35 25.64 23.73
C SER A 413 0.44 26.85 23.51
N PRO A 414 0.72 28.00 24.16
CA PRO A 414 -0.11 29.21 24.05
C PRO A 414 0.18 29.94 22.74
N LEU A 415 -0.42 29.47 21.64
CA LEU A 415 -0.20 29.95 20.29
C LEU A 415 -1.48 30.50 19.67
N HIS A 416 -1.31 31.47 18.81
CA HIS A 416 -2.28 31.91 17.82
C HIS A 416 -1.74 31.68 16.42
N ASN A 417 -2.57 31.30 15.45
CA ASN A 417 -2.14 31.17 14.08
C ASN A 417 -2.93 32.12 13.19
N VAL A 418 -2.22 33.03 12.52
CA VAL A 418 -2.82 34.11 11.73
C VAL A 418 -3.46 33.65 10.42
N SER A 419 -3.11 32.47 9.93
CA SER A 419 -3.65 31.87 8.69
C SER A 419 -4.68 30.77 8.96
N ALA A 420 -5.00 30.52 10.24
CA ALA A 420 -5.82 29.39 10.66
C ALA A 420 -7.30 29.56 10.34
N GLN A 421 -7.95 28.45 10.00
CA GLN A 421 -9.38 28.23 10.18
C GLN A 421 -9.55 27.46 11.50
N PRO A 422 -9.94 28.13 12.61
CA PRO A 422 -9.93 27.53 13.94
C PRO A 422 -10.92 26.36 14.05
N TRP A 423 -10.43 25.22 14.57
CA TRP A 423 -11.27 24.14 15.08
C TRP A 423 -11.58 24.32 16.57
N LEU A 424 -10.67 24.98 17.27
CA LEU A 424 -10.88 25.44 18.62
C LEU A 424 -10.29 26.84 18.77
N GLU A 425 -11.14 27.78 19.18
CA GLU A 425 -10.73 29.13 19.50
C GLU A 425 -11.00 29.43 20.98
N LEU A 426 -9.98 29.95 21.62
CA LEU A 426 -10.02 30.27 23.06
C LEU A 426 -9.64 31.72 23.27
N ARG A 427 -10.21 32.35 24.28
CA ARG A 427 -9.93 33.76 24.64
C ARG A 427 -9.64 33.95 26.11
N SER A 428 -8.59 34.69 26.43
CA SER A 428 -8.28 35.17 27.77
C SER A 428 -7.81 36.61 27.70
N GLY A 429 -8.60 37.54 28.27
CA GLY A 429 -8.37 38.96 28.12
C GLY A 429 -8.43 39.41 26.68
N GLU A 430 -7.37 40.08 26.23
CA GLU A 430 -7.24 40.53 24.81
C GLU A 430 -6.61 39.47 23.88
N HIS A 431 -6.13 38.33 24.42
CA HIS A 431 -5.44 37.32 23.67
C HIS A 431 -6.38 36.23 23.17
N THR A 432 -6.23 35.89 21.90
CA THR A 432 -6.88 34.75 21.28
C THR A 432 -5.83 33.63 21.07
N TYR A 433 -6.25 32.39 21.30
CA TYR A 433 -5.44 31.18 21.13
C TYR A 433 -6.17 30.22 20.18
N THR A 434 -5.41 29.54 19.33
CA THR A 434 -5.93 28.58 18.37
C THR A 434 -5.19 27.24 18.50
N PRO A 435 -5.53 26.41 19.51
CA PRO A 435 -4.80 25.16 19.75
C PRO A 435 -5.14 24.05 18.79
N ALA A 436 -6.20 24.18 17.98
CA ALA A 436 -6.58 23.27 16.93
C ALA A 436 -7.12 24.03 15.72
N ALA A 437 -6.63 23.73 14.53
CA ALA A 437 -7.03 24.41 13.30
C ALA A 437 -6.61 23.65 12.04
N THR A 438 -7.26 23.97 10.92
CA THR A 438 -6.71 23.76 9.57
C THR A 438 -6.10 25.06 9.04
N THR A 439 -5.19 24.93 8.12
CA THR A 439 -4.43 26.03 7.52
C THR A 439 -4.23 25.76 6.02
N PRO A 440 -3.78 26.75 5.22
CA PRO A 440 -3.46 26.49 3.81
C PRO A 440 -2.38 25.43 3.59
N TRP A 441 -1.49 25.23 4.58
CA TRP A 441 -0.42 24.22 4.52
C TRP A 441 -0.78 22.87 5.15
N GLY A 442 -1.97 22.73 5.76
CA GLY A 442 -2.38 21.52 6.44
C GLY A 442 -3.19 21.76 7.69
N GLY A 443 -2.70 21.38 8.87
CA GLY A 443 -3.40 21.61 10.13
C GLY A 443 -2.64 21.14 11.36
N TYR A 444 -3.19 21.43 12.53
CA TYR A 444 -2.62 21.01 13.80
C TYR A 444 -3.67 20.85 14.89
N VAL A 445 -3.38 19.95 15.83
CA VAL A 445 -4.13 19.81 17.08
C VAL A 445 -3.11 19.56 18.20
N PHE A 446 -3.02 20.50 19.13
CA PHE A 446 -2.09 20.40 20.27
C PHE A 446 -2.77 19.91 21.53
N GLN A 447 -1.98 19.31 22.42
CA GLN A 447 -2.47 18.86 23.72
C GLN A 447 -2.99 20.04 24.56
N PRO A 448 -4.04 19.83 25.39
CA PRO A 448 -4.74 18.56 25.69
C PRO A 448 -5.96 18.30 24.79
N PHE A 449 -6.01 18.83 23.58
CA PHE A 449 -7.19 18.80 22.70
C PHE A 449 -7.15 17.68 21.64
N MET A 450 -6.09 16.88 21.64
CA MET A 450 -5.96 15.74 20.73
C MET A 450 -6.45 14.44 21.37
N ILE A 451 -5.73 13.91 22.34
CA ILE A 451 -6.05 12.74 23.17
C ILE A 451 -5.86 13.13 24.61
N ARG A 452 -6.75 12.63 25.46
CA ARG A 452 -6.65 12.87 26.90
C ARG A 452 -7.07 11.63 27.67
N SER A 453 -6.33 11.32 28.73
CA SER A 453 -6.73 10.31 29.70
C SER A 453 -7.93 10.77 30.50
N VAL A 454 -8.85 9.84 30.72
CA VAL A 454 -10.02 10.08 31.59
C VAL A 454 -9.55 10.15 33.02
N LEU A 455 -9.95 11.21 33.73
CA LEU A 455 -9.50 11.50 35.07
C LEU A 455 -10.13 10.52 36.12
N PRO A 456 -9.47 10.35 37.29
CA PRO A 456 -10.01 9.56 38.39
C PRO A 456 -11.42 10.00 38.82
N GLY A 457 -12.34 9.01 38.99
CA GLY A 457 -13.72 9.24 39.32
C GLY A 457 -14.67 9.51 38.15
N GLU A 458 -14.17 9.63 36.91
CA GLU A 458 -14.98 9.72 35.69
C GLU A 458 -15.22 8.31 35.10
N LYS A 459 -16.33 8.14 34.37
CA LYS A 459 -16.59 6.85 33.69
C LYS A 459 -15.53 6.57 32.63
N GLY A 460 -14.82 5.44 32.76
CA GLY A 460 -13.73 5.05 31.89
C GLY A 460 -12.37 5.59 32.36
N GLU A 461 -12.24 5.85 33.68
CA GLU A 461 -10.96 6.24 34.31
C GLU A 461 -9.77 5.42 33.80
N GLY A 462 -8.67 6.10 33.50
CA GLY A 462 -7.44 5.51 33.00
C GLY A 462 -7.43 5.15 31.51
N LEU A 463 -8.53 5.42 30.78
CA LEU A 463 -8.57 5.24 29.33
C LEU A 463 -8.21 6.54 28.60
N ASP A 464 -7.34 6.43 27.63
CA ASP A 464 -7.11 7.51 26.67
C ASP A 464 -8.27 7.61 25.69
N ARG A 465 -8.71 8.82 25.39
CA ARG A 465 -9.82 9.09 24.48
C ARG A 465 -9.53 10.25 23.55
N TRP A 466 -10.04 10.14 22.34
CA TRP A 466 -9.96 11.22 21.37
C TRP A 466 -10.84 12.41 21.77
N VAL A 467 -10.22 13.57 21.86
CA VAL A 467 -10.94 14.85 22.01
C VAL A 467 -11.31 15.40 20.63
N VAL A 468 -10.49 15.16 19.62
CA VAL A 468 -10.78 15.48 18.21
C VAL A 468 -11.18 14.21 17.45
N ASN A 469 -12.08 14.31 16.47
CA ASN A 469 -12.34 13.18 15.57
C ASN A 469 -11.13 12.97 14.65
N PRO A 470 -10.35 11.88 14.81
CA PRO A 470 -9.09 11.70 14.09
C PRO A 470 -9.28 11.50 12.57
N LEU A 471 -10.37 10.84 12.16
CA LEU A 471 -10.63 10.59 10.73
C LEU A 471 -10.94 11.90 9.99
N THR A 472 -11.76 12.75 10.61
CA THR A 472 -12.11 14.05 10.02
C THR A 472 -10.88 14.96 10.00
N PHE A 473 -10.14 15.04 11.12
CA PHE A 473 -8.96 15.90 11.20
C PHE A 473 -7.88 15.50 10.19
N ILE A 474 -7.48 14.23 10.14
CA ILE A 474 -6.45 13.75 9.20
C ILE A 474 -6.83 14.04 7.75
N ARG A 475 -8.10 13.78 7.37
CA ARG A 475 -8.59 14.06 6.01
C ARG A 475 -8.45 15.52 5.64
N GLU A 476 -8.85 16.42 6.53
CA GLU A 476 -8.84 17.86 6.25
C GLU A 476 -7.45 18.47 6.35
N ALA A 477 -6.67 18.08 7.37
CA ALA A 477 -5.29 18.55 7.54
C ALA A 477 -4.37 18.09 6.40
N LEU A 478 -4.49 16.85 5.95
CA LEU A 478 -3.72 16.37 4.79
C LEU A 478 -4.38 16.69 3.44
N GLN A 479 -5.50 17.43 3.45
CA GLN A 479 -6.20 17.86 2.22
C GLN A 479 -6.49 16.67 1.28
N LEU A 480 -6.85 15.50 1.86
CA LEU A 480 -7.00 14.27 1.10
C LEU A 480 -8.16 14.37 0.10
N PRO A 481 -7.92 14.12 -1.19
CA PRO A 481 -8.99 14.06 -2.17
C PRO A 481 -9.91 12.87 -1.90
N ALA A 482 -11.18 13.00 -2.30
CA ALA A 482 -12.06 11.85 -2.34
C ALA A 482 -11.53 10.85 -3.38
N MET A 483 -11.21 9.63 -2.94
CA MET A 483 -10.71 8.54 -3.78
C MET A 483 -11.28 7.19 -3.33
N PRO A 484 -11.33 6.18 -4.22
CA PRO A 484 -11.58 4.81 -3.81
C PRO A 484 -10.50 4.36 -2.80
N ILE A 485 -10.91 3.79 -1.66
CA ILE A 485 -10.01 3.41 -0.57
C ILE A 485 -9.85 1.89 -0.59
N PRO A 486 -8.63 1.35 -0.73
CA PRO A 486 -8.38 -0.08 -0.58
C PRO A 486 -8.85 -0.58 0.79
N ASP A 487 -9.54 -1.73 0.82
CA ASP A 487 -10.14 -2.27 2.05
C ASP A 487 -9.75 -3.73 2.27
N VAL A 488 -9.13 -4.01 3.43
CA VAL A 488 -8.66 -5.34 3.83
C VAL A 488 -9.66 -6.10 4.71
N THR A 489 -10.80 -5.48 5.02
CA THR A 489 -11.78 -6.04 5.96
C THR A 489 -12.90 -6.81 5.26
N THR A 490 -13.01 -6.63 3.96
CA THR A 490 -14.18 -7.04 3.15
C THR A 490 -13.72 -7.72 1.87
N GLU A 491 -14.43 -8.76 1.45
CA GLU A 491 -14.35 -9.28 0.08
C GLU A 491 -15.75 -9.65 -0.41
N ASN A 492 -16.03 -9.33 -1.67
CA ASN A 492 -17.34 -9.53 -2.30
C ASN A 492 -18.51 -9.10 -1.39
N GLY A 493 -18.39 -7.89 -0.78
CA GLY A 493 -19.43 -7.27 0.03
C GLY A 493 -19.64 -7.88 1.42
N ARG A 494 -18.96 -8.95 1.78
CA ARG A 494 -19.03 -9.58 3.11
C ARG A 494 -17.77 -9.30 3.91
N ARG A 495 -17.93 -9.07 5.22
CA ARG A 495 -16.83 -8.94 6.17
C ARG A 495 -16.05 -10.23 6.26
N LEU A 496 -14.73 -10.18 6.26
CA LEU A 496 -13.88 -11.37 6.38
C LEU A 496 -14.01 -12.01 7.76
N LEU A 497 -13.89 -13.34 7.77
CA LEU A 497 -13.79 -14.18 8.98
C LEU A 497 -12.61 -15.13 8.84
N PHE A 498 -11.75 -15.17 9.84
CA PHE A 498 -10.77 -16.24 9.98
C PHE A 498 -10.50 -16.55 11.45
N ALA A 499 -10.00 -17.74 11.70
CA ALA A 499 -9.52 -18.13 13.01
C ALA A 499 -8.02 -18.41 12.95
N HIS A 500 -7.29 -18.07 14.01
CA HIS A 500 -5.93 -18.56 14.17
C HIS A 500 -5.62 -18.89 15.63
N MET A 501 -4.71 -19.84 15.78
CA MET A 501 -4.35 -20.40 17.07
C MET A 501 -2.85 -20.37 17.26
N ASP A 502 -2.42 -19.74 18.33
CA ASP A 502 -1.04 -19.83 18.82
C ASP A 502 -0.85 -21.09 19.64
N ALA A 503 0.33 -21.68 19.52
CA ALA A 503 0.60 -23.02 20.03
C ALA A 503 0.84 -23.09 21.54
N ASP A 504 0.84 -21.96 22.25
CA ASP A 504 1.08 -21.90 23.68
C ASP A 504 0.15 -22.86 24.43
N GLY A 505 0.77 -23.75 25.23
CA GLY A 505 0.01 -24.78 25.97
C GLY A 505 -0.35 -26.01 25.15
N PHE A 506 0.24 -26.25 23.99
CA PHE A 506 0.01 -27.45 23.21
C PHE A 506 0.17 -28.76 23.98
N PRO A 507 1.23 -28.90 24.85
CA PRO A 507 1.40 -30.07 25.74
C PRO A 507 0.67 -29.96 27.07
N SER A 508 -0.04 -28.88 27.38
CA SER A 508 -0.76 -28.67 28.63
C SER A 508 -1.87 -29.67 28.81
N LEU A 509 -2.19 -30.04 30.07
CA LEU A 509 -3.20 -31.05 30.37
C LEU A 509 -4.53 -30.43 30.72
N ALA A 510 -5.57 -30.87 30.03
CA ALA A 510 -6.91 -30.34 30.18
C ALA A 510 -7.59 -30.75 31.51
N GLU A 511 -8.30 -29.83 32.12
CA GLU A 511 -9.24 -30.05 33.25
C GLU A 511 -10.69 -30.23 32.78
N VAL A 512 -10.90 -30.34 31.46
CA VAL A 512 -12.22 -30.46 30.85
C VAL A 512 -12.78 -31.87 31.09
N LYS A 513 -14.05 -31.92 31.46
CA LYS A 513 -14.75 -33.22 31.75
C LYS A 513 -14.72 -34.11 30.51
N GLY A 514 -14.21 -35.34 30.70
CA GLY A 514 -14.06 -36.32 29.61
C GLY A 514 -12.70 -36.33 28.96
N TYR A 515 -11.88 -35.32 29.23
CA TYR A 515 -10.51 -35.13 28.66
C TYR A 515 -9.42 -35.09 29.74
N GLN A 516 -9.73 -35.43 31.00
CA GLN A 516 -8.74 -35.38 32.06
C GLN A 516 -7.53 -36.27 31.74
N GLY A 517 -6.35 -35.64 31.77
CA GLY A 517 -5.08 -36.27 31.44
C GLY A 517 -4.73 -36.30 29.95
N GLN A 518 -5.59 -35.78 29.09
CA GLN A 518 -5.29 -35.50 27.69
C GLN A 518 -4.77 -34.10 27.54
N THR A 519 -4.09 -33.85 26.42
CA THR A 519 -3.53 -32.52 26.15
C THR A 519 -4.60 -31.52 25.67
N ASP A 520 -4.41 -30.23 25.94
CA ASP A 520 -5.29 -29.17 25.44
C ASP A 520 -5.42 -29.22 23.91
N ALA A 521 -4.31 -29.53 23.21
CA ALA A 521 -4.31 -29.72 21.76
C ALA A 521 -5.29 -30.83 21.32
N ARG A 522 -5.38 -31.96 22.07
CA ARG A 522 -6.35 -33.05 21.77
C ARG A 522 -7.76 -32.53 21.92
N VAL A 523 -8.05 -31.77 22.97
CA VAL A 523 -9.37 -31.17 23.20
C VAL A 523 -9.80 -30.28 22.05
N LEU A 524 -8.89 -29.38 21.61
CA LEU A 524 -9.17 -28.47 20.47
C LEU A 524 -9.41 -29.26 19.17
N LEU A 525 -8.63 -30.29 18.90
CA LEU A 525 -8.87 -31.15 17.73
C LEU A 525 -10.29 -31.70 17.71
N GLU A 526 -10.76 -32.26 18.85
CA GLU A 526 -12.04 -32.93 18.92
C GLU A 526 -13.24 -31.98 19.07
N GLU A 527 -13.12 -30.96 19.93
CA GLU A 527 -14.25 -30.11 20.30
C GLU A 527 -14.36 -28.84 19.43
N VAL A 528 -13.31 -28.44 18.76
CA VAL A 528 -13.30 -27.22 17.93
C VAL A 528 -13.10 -27.56 16.46
N LEU A 529 -11.95 -28.11 16.09
CA LEU A 529 -11.58 -28.25 14.68
C LEU A 529 -12.44 -29.27 13.93
N LYS A 530 -12.80 -30.38 14.54
CA LYS A 530 -13.69 -31.36 13.93
C LYS A 530 -15.17 -30.97 13.96
N ARG A 531 -15.55 -29.98 14.79
CA ARG A 531 -16.94 -29.50 14.91
C ARG A 531 -17.28 -28.30 14.10
N PHE A 532 -16.28 -27.43 13.87
CA PHE A 532 -16.44 -26.19 13.12
C PHE A 532 -15.51 -26.22 11.91
N GLU A 533 -16.06 -26.51 10.75
CA GLU A 533 -15.30 -26.55 9.48
C GLU A 533 -15.04 -25.13 8.96
N LEU A 534 -14.50 -24.24 9.82
CA LEU A 534 -14.09 -22.88 9.46
C LEU A 534 -12.58 -22.84 9.17
N PRO A 535 -12.14 -22.07 8.19
CA PRO A 535 -10.72 -21.85 7.94
C PRO A 535 -10.00 -21.43 9.21
N THR A 536 -9.04 -22.22 9.65
CA THR A 536 -8.26 -21.99 10.86
C THR A 536 -6.79 -22.17 10.56
N THR A 537 -5.98 -21.17 10.86
CA THR A 537 -4.51 -21.24 10.77
C THR A 537 -3.98 -21.65 12.14
N ILE A 538 -3.24 -22.74 12.20
CA ILE A 538 -2.70 -23.30 13.44
C ILE A 538 -1.19 -23.22 13.41
N SER A 539 -0.59 -22.67 14.45
CA SER A 539 0.86 -22.67 14.63
C SER A 539 1.33 -23.81 15.53
N VAL A 540 2.62 -24.08 15.46
CA VAL A 540 3.31 -25.05 16.32
C VAL A 540 4.62 -24.45 16.83
N ILE A 541 4.87 -24.60 18.16
CA ILE A 541 6.18 -24.35 18.75
C ILE A 541 6.99 -25.62 18.59
N GLU A 542 7.98 -25.62 17.67
CA GLU A 542 8.78 -26.83 17.43
C GLU A 542 9.43 -27.36 18.70
N GLY A 543 9.98 -26.47 19.56
CA GLY A 543 10.64 -26.85 20.79
C GLY A 543 9.74 -27.51 21.85
N GLU A 544 8.43 -27.41 21.73
CA GLU A 544 7.48 -28.14 22.58
C GLU A 544 7.07 -29.48 22.00
N VAL A 545 7.00 -29.62 20.68
CA VAL A 545 6.43 -30.77 19.99
C VAL A 545 7.52 -31.75 19.56
N ALA A 546 8.67 -31.26 19.14
CA ALA A 546 9.73 -32.09 18.56
C ALA A 546 10.43 -33.00 19.60
N PRO A 547 10.94 -34.18 19.16
CA PRO A 547 11.63 -35.14 20.06
C PRO A 547 12.93 -34.58 20.66
N HIS A 548 13.51 -33.57 20.03
CA HIS A 548 14.71 -32.86 20.53
C HIS A 548 14.37 -31.61 21.36
N GLY A 549 13.11 -31.37 21.63
CA GLY A 549 12.61 -30.22 22.39
C GLY A 549 12.46 -30.50 23.89
N LEU A 550 11.53 -29.79 24.51
CA LEU A 550 11.31 -29.82 25.97
C LEU A 550 10.59 -31.09 26.47
N TYR A 551 9.74 -31.67 25.65
CA TYR A 551 8.86 -32.79 26.05
C TYR A 551 9.12 -34.09 25.26
N PRO A 552 10.35 -34.62 25.22
CA PRO A 552 10.69 -35.77 24.37
C PRO A 552 9.86 -37.05 24.64
N LYS A 553 9.31 -37.18 25.86
CA LYS A 553 8.45 -38.33 26.22
C LYS A 553 7.03 -38.19 25.65
N MET A 554 6.57 -36.99 25.39
CA MET A 554 5.26 -36.70 24.81
C MET A 554 5.32 -36.47 23.31
N SER A 555 6.49 -36.24 22.75
CA SER A 555 6.71 -35.81 21.38
C SER A 555 5.93 -36.65 20.35
N ALA A 556 6.00 -37.98 20.44
CA ALA A 556 5.30 -38.86 19.49
C ALA A 556 3.77 -38.64 19.49
N GLU A 557 3.16 -38.37 20.66
CA GLU A 557 1.74 -38.04 20.77
C GLU A 557 1.47 -36.62 20.27
N LEU A 558 2.29 -35.63 20.64
CA LEU A 558 2.13 -34.25 20.23
C LEU A 558 2.24 -34.08 18.71
N GLU A 559 3.27 -34.69 18.10
CA GLU A 559 3.42 -34.74 16.64
C GLU A 559 2.20 -35.41 15.96
N GLN A 560 1.67 -36.49 16.55
CA GLN A 560 0.51 -37.16 15.97
C GLN A 560 -0.72 -36.26 16.03
N ILE A 561 -0.96 -35.54 17.14
CA ILE A 561 -2.06 -34.58 17.25
C ILE A 561 -1.90 -33.47 16.21
N ALA A 562 -0.69 -32.93 16.06
CA ALA A 562 -0.42 -31.90 15.05
C ALA A 562 -0.68 -32.43 13.62
N ARG A 563 -0.24 -33.65 13.30
CA ARG A 563 -0.56 -34.32 12.01
C ARG A 563 -2.06 -34.49 11.80
N ASP A 564 -2.80 -34.93 12.84
CA ASP A 564 -4.26 -35.09 12.77
C ASP A 564 -4.96 -33.72 12.53
N MET A 565 -4.50 -32.65 13.16
CA MET A 565 -5.00 -31.28 12.93
C MET A 565 -4.73 -30.82 11.49
N PHE A 566 -3.49 -30.97 11.04
CA PHE A 566 -3.11 -30.55 9.69
C PHE A 566 -3.69 -31.43 8.57
N ALA A 567 -4.13 -32.63 8.86
CA ALA A 567 -4.86 -33.47 7.90
C ALA A 567 -6.25 -32.89 7.56
N LEU A 568 -6.82 -32.05 8.41
CA LEU A 568 -8.14 -31.44 8.15
C LEU A 568 -8.04 -30.44 6.98
N PRO A 569 -8.97 -30.46 6.00
CA PRO A 569 -8.88 -29.61 4.81
C PRO A 569 -9.02 -28.11 5.11
N HIS A 570 -9.70 -27.76 6.17
CA HIS A 570 -9.92 -26.37 6.60
C HIS A 570 -8.87 -25.86 7.62
N VAL A 571 -7.77 -26.59 7.77
CA VAL A 571 -6.65 -26.20 8.64
C VAL A 571 -5.43 -25.87 7.80
N GLU A 572 -4.88 -24.66 8.01
CA GLU A 572 -3.65 -24.16 7.44
C GLU A 572 -2.51 -24.23 8.48
N ALA A 573 -1.29 -24.51 8.03
CA ALA A 573 -0.15 -24.65 8.92
C ALA A 573 0.65 -23.33 9.03
N ALA A 574 1.02 -22.99 10.27
CA ALA A 574 1.92 -21.90 10.61
C ALA A 574 3.00 -22.39 11.58
N THR A 575 4.12 -21.65 11.67
CA THR A 575 5.09 -21.83 12.75
C THR A 575 4.84 -20.81 13.86
N HIS A 576 5.04 -21.25 15.12
CA HIS A 576 5.14 -20.37 16.28
C HIS A 576 6.55 -20.34 16.82
N THR A 577 7.50 -20.44 15.90
CA THR A 577 8.95 -20.44 16.10
C THR A 577 9.50 -21.72 16.74
N TYR A 578 10.83 -21.79 16.88
CA TYR A 578 11.50 -22.93 17.49
C TYR A 578 11.46 -22.85 19.01
N SER A 579 11.95 -21.75 19.60
CA SER A 579 12.11 -21.63 21.03
C SER A 579 11.17 -20.61 21.70
N HIS A 580 10.15 -20.12 20.95
CA HIS A 580 9.18 -19.16 21.45
C HIS A 580 9.85 -17.96 22.13
N PRO A 581 10.52 -17.04 21.42
CA PRO A 581 11.02 -15.81 21.99
C PRO A 581 9.90 -15.03 22.69
N PHE A 582 10.07 -14.69 23.98
CA PHE A 582 9.13 -13.87 24.75
C PHE A 582 9.39 -12.39 24.54
N PHE A 583 10.64 -12.01 24.28
CA PHE A 583 11.08 -10.64 24.00
C PHE A 583 12.08 -10.70 22.84
N TRP A 584 11.60 -10.41 21.62
CA TRP A 584 12.37 -10.63 20.39
C TRP A 584 13.68 -9.85 20.33
N TYR A 585 13.66 -8.55 20.64
CA TYR A 585 14.86 -7.72 20.61
C TYR A 585 15.90 -8.19 21.64
N ASP A 586 15.48 -8.48 22.86
CA ASP A 586 16.38 -8.92 23.92
C ASP A 586 16.89 -10.34 23.68
N ALA A 587 16.06 -11.26 23.21
CA ALA A 587 16.46 -12.61 22.86
C ALA A 587 17.52 -12.62 21.75
N GLN A 588 17.39 -11.75 20.77
CA GLN A 588 18.36 -11.61 19.67
C GLN A 588 19.66 -10.92 20.13
N ARG A 589 19.58 -9.91 20.98
CA ARG A 589 20.75 -9.24 21.57
C ARG A 589 21.56 -10.16 22.50
N MET A 590 20.88 -11.06 23.20
CA MET A 590 21.44 -11.97 24.19
C MET A 590 21.21 -13.44 23.83
N PRO A 591 21.67 -13.91 22.66
CA PRO A 591 21.23 -15.17 22.05
C PRO A 591 21.59 -16.42 22.87
N GLY A 592 22.61 -16.35 23.74
CA GLY A 592 23.03 -17.43 24.65
C GLY A 592 22.34 -17.41 26.01
N GLN A 593 21.58 -16.35 26.33
CA GLN A 593 20.96 -16.21 27.64
C GLN A 593 19.48 -16.72 27.60
N LEU A 594 19.02 -17.15 28.79
CA LEU A 594 17.63 -17.55 29.00
C LEU A 594 16.80 -16.47 29.70
N TYR A 595 17.48 -15.54 30.37
CA TYR A 595 16.84 -14.45 31.11
C TYR A 595 17.50 -13.11 30.75
N GLY A 596 16.70 -12.08 30.65
CA GLY A 596 17.07 -10.70 30.41
C GLY A 596 16.42 -9.74 31.41
N PRO A 597 16.49 -8.43 31.18
CA PRO A 597 15.91 -7.40 32.07
C PRO A 597 14.42 -7.57 32.34
N GLU A 598 13.67 -7.99 31.31
CA GLU A 598 12.20 -8.13 31.32
C GLU A 598 11.74 -9.51 31.83
N GLY A 599 12.64 -10.48 31.98
CA GLY A 599 12.33 -11.84 32.45
C GLY A 599 12.90 -12.95 31.57
N GLN A 600 12.15 -14.03 31.40
CA GLN A 600 12.58 -15.15 30.55
C GLN A 600 12.50 -14.73 29.08
N LEU A 601 13.60 -14.92 28.35
CA LEU A 601 13.74 -14.47 26.96
C LEU A 601 13.15 -15.48 25.95
N ARG A 602 13.20 -16.77 26.24
CA ARG A 602 12.71 -17.87 25.39
C ARG A 602 12.58 -19.16 26.18
N LEU A 603 11.97 -20.18 25.58
CA LEU A 603 11.94 -21.51 26.15
C LEU A 603 13.37 -22.10 26.32
N PRO A 604 13.63 -22.84 27.41
CA PRO A 604 14.96 -23.33 27.77
C PRO A 604 15.37 -24.58 26.95
N ILE A 605 15.38 -24.47 25.62
CA ILE A 605 15.81 -25.56 24.73
C ILE A 605 17.29 -25.87 24.97
N PRO A 606 17.65 -27.13 25.27
CA PRO A 606 19.02 -27.51 25.60
C PRO A 606 20.02 -27.20 24.45
N GLY A 607 21.12 -26.49 24.78
CA GLY A 607 22.19 -26.21 23.83
C GLY A 607 21.84 -25.20 22.72
N TYR A 608 20.62 -24.67 22.69
CA TYR A 608 20.21 -23.71 21.68
C TYR A 608 20.65 -22.28 22.01
N ARG A 609 21.07 -21.56 20.99
CA ARG A 609 21.29 -20.10 20.97
C ARG A 609 20.33 -19.49 19.99
N MET A 610 19.67 -18.39 20.36
CA MET A 610 18.69 -17.72 19.52
C MET A 610 19.30 -17.29 18.19
N ASP A 611 18.63 -17.64 17.11
CA ASP A 611 18.95 -17.28 15.74
C ASP A 611 17.63 -17.07 14.95
N PRO A 612 17.40 -15.88 14.37
CA PRO A 612 16.13 -15.59 13.72
C PRO A 612 15.76 -16.52 12.56
N VAL A 613 16.74 -16.98 11.78
CA VAL A 613 16.51 -17.91 10.66
C VAL A 613 16.09 -19.27 11.20
N ARG A 614 16.80 -19.76 12.26
CA ARG A 614 16.43 -21.03 12.90
C ARG A 614 15.06 -20.97 13.58
N GLU A 615 14.74 -19.86 14.23
CA GLU A 615 13.42 -19.65 14.85
C GLU A 615 12.29 -19.76 13.83
N VAL A 616 12.42 -19.11 12.70
CA VAL A 616 11.34 -18.92 11.72
C VAL A 616 11.43 -19.99 10.63
N VAL A 617 12.50 -19.99 9.84
CA VAL A 617 12.63 -20.87 8.66
C VAL A 617 12.88 -22.32 9.08
N GLY A 618 13.82 -22.53 10.02
CA GLY A 618 14.12 -23.89 10.48
C GLY A 618 12.94 -24.57 11.16
N SER A 619 12.11 -23.80 11.89
CA SER A 619 10.88 -24.34 12.47
C SER A 619 9.82 -24.66 11.42
N ALA A 620 9.69 -23.83 10.39
CA ALA A 620 8.78 -24.10 9.27
C ALA A 620 9.23 -25.37 8.49
N GLU A 621 10.53 -25.55 8.29
CA GLU A 621 11.09 -26.76 7.67
C GLU A 621 10.77 -28.02 8.48
N TYR A 622 10.96 -27.97 9.82
CA TYR A 622 10.59 -29.09 10.69
C TYR A 622 9.09 -29.45 10.54
N ILE A 623 8.20 -28.46 10.53
CA ILE A 623 6.76 -28.68 10.35
C ILE A 623 6.48 -29.32 9.00
N ASN A 624 7.08 -28.82 7.92
CA ASN A 624 6.94 -29.34 6.56
C ASN A 624 7.38 -30.81 6.44
N GLU A 625 8.50 -31.18 7.10
CA GLU A 625 9.10 -32.51 6.97
C GLU A 625 8.44 -33.55 7.87
N ASN A 626 7.97 -33.16 9.06
CA ASN A 626 7.55 -34.08 10.10
C ASN A 626 6.04 -34.08 10.39
N LEU A 627 5.34 -32.97 10.15
CA LEU A 627 3.97 -32.80 10.57
C LEU A 627 2.97 -32.68 9.41
N LEU A 628 3.44 -32.27 8.23
CA LEU A 628 2.58 -32.09 7.06
C LEU A 628 2.62 -33.29 6.11
N SER A 629 1.58 -33.44 5.31
CA SER A 629 1.47 -34.47 4.26
C SER A 629 0.89 -33.88 2.97
N GLY A 630 1.16 -34.55 1.84
CA GLY A 630 0.69 -34.10 0.54
C GLY A 630 1.35 -32.79 0.11
N ASP A 631 0.54 -31.88 -0.43
CA ASP A 631 1.00 -30.59 -0.96
C ASP A 631 0.92 -29.45 0.06
N LYS A 632 0.45 -29.70 1.29
CA LYS A 632 0.43 -28.68 2.34
C LYS A 632 1.83 -28.23 2.70
N ARG A 633 1.97 -26.95 2.95
CA ARG A 633 3.21 -26.30 3.41
C ARG A 633 2.88 -25.31 4.53
N THR A 634 3.88 -24.98 5.32
CA THR A 634 3.79 -23.87 6.29
C THR A 634 3.70 -22.57 5.52
N GLU A 635 2.62 -21.84 5.71
CA GLU A 635 2.33 -20.60 4.96
C GLU A 635 2.86 -19.35 5.65
N MET A 636 2.98 -19.36 6.97
CA MET A 636 3.30 -18.17 7.73
C MET A 636 3.93 -18.43 9.09
N VAL A 637 4.51 -17.38 9.67
CA VAL A 637 4.88 -17.31 11.08
C VAL A 637 3.83 -16.48 11.84
N LEU A 638 3.38 -17.00 12.97
CA LEU A 638 2.65 -16.26 13.99
C LEU A 638 3.64 -15.86 15.08
N TRP A 639 3.87 -14.54 15.26
CA TRP A 639 4.89 -14.05 16.17
C TRP A 639 4.56 -14.37 17.62
N SER A 640 5.54 -14.87 18.35
CA SER A 640 5.43 -15.28 19.75
C SER A 640 5.74 -14.13 20.74
N GLY A 641 5.37 -14.32 22.00
CA GLY A 641 5.74 -13.47 23.12
C GLY A 641 5.20 -12.05 23.04
N ASP A 642 6.13 -11.06 23.10
CA ASP A 642 5.79 -9.63 22.94
C ASP A 642 5.25 -9.25 21.56
N THR A 643 5.34 -10.19 20.60
CA THR A 643 4.92 -9.99 19.21
C THR A 643 5.56 -8.78 18.52
N ILE A 644 6.76 -8.38 18.95
CA ILE A 644 7.54 -7.28 18.38
C ILE A 644 8.79 -7.86 17.69
N PRO A 645 8.65 -8.55 16.52
CA PRO A 645 9.77 -9.12 15.81
C PRO A 645 10.75 -8.04 15.35
N THR A 646 12.03 -8.39 15.34
CA THR A 646 13.06 -7.52 14.77
C THR A 646 12.97 -7.47 13.25
N PRO A 647 13.52 -6.42 12.59
CA PRO A 647 13.62 -6.39 11.13
C PRO A 647 14.29 -7.63 10.53
N GLU A 648 15.31 -8.19 11.22
CA GLU A 648 15.99 -9.41 10.78
C GLU A 648 15.10 -10.65 10.84
N ALA A 649 14.24 -10.76 11.86
CA ALA A 649 13.27 -11.86 11.96
C ALA A 649 12.21 -11.77 10.85
N LEU A 650 11.74 -10.56 10.55
CA LEU A 650 10.83 -10.31 9.42
C LEU A 650 11.50 -10.63 8.08
N ALA A 651 12.76 -10.23 7.89
CA ALA A 651 13.56 -10.55 6.71
C ALA A 651 13.75 -12.07 6.56
N ALA A 652 13.97 -12.81 7.66
CA ALA A 652 14.05 -14.27 7.63
C ALA A 652 12.72 -14.89 7.15
N ALA A 653 11.58 -14.40 7.65
CA ALA A 653 10.26 -14.87 7.19
C ALA A 653 10.08 -14.63 5.67
N ARG A 654 10.37 -13.43 5.18
CA ARG A 654 10.27 -13.09 3.76
C ARG A 654 11.20 -13.96 2.89
N GLN A 655 12.47 -14.15 3.31
CA GLN A 655 13.44 -14.98 2.59
C GLN A 655 13.03 -16.46 2.56
N GLY A 656 12.35 -16.93 3.62
CA GLY A 656 11.73 -18.25 3.69
C GLY A 656 10.41 -18.37 2.94
N ASN A 657 9.95 -17.32 2.24
CA ASN A 657 8.63 -17.24 1.59
C ASN A 657 7.46 -17.46 2.57
N LEU A 658 7.64 -17.07 3.83
CA LEU A 658 6.60 -17.13 4.84
C LEU A 658 5.94 -15.74 4.99
N LEU A 659 4.64 -15.73 5.06
CA LEU A 659 3.87 -14.59 5.53
C LEU A 659 4.08 -14.44 7.04
N ASN A 660 3.63 -13.32 7.61
CA ASN A 660 3.74 -13.11 9.04
C ASN A 660 2.48 -12.44 9.60
N MET A 661 2.15 -12.71 10.85
CA MET A 661 1.08 -12.05 11.58
C MET A 661 1.33 -12.09 13.09
N ASN A 662 0.57 -11.40 13.85
CA ASN A 662 0.49 -11.12 15.29
C ASN A 662 1.06 -9.74 15.64
N GLY A 663 0.78 -9.34 16.86
CA GLY A 663 0.89 -7.98 17.33
C GLY A 663 -0.43 -7.25 17.21
N SER A 664 -0.47 -6.04 17.68
CA SER A 664 -1.66 -5.21 17.82
C SER A 664 -2.42 -5.43 19.14
N ASP A 665 -2.90 -4.30 19.68
CA ASP A 665 -3.62 -4.27 20.95
C ASP A 665 -5.11 -3.94 20.77
N THR A 666 -5.73 -4.28 19.64
CA THR A 666 -7.16 -3.97 19.42
C THR A 666 -8.06 -4.74 20.37
N ILE A 667 -8.72 -4.03 21.28
CA ILE A 667 -9.60 -4.60 22.32
C ILE A 667 -10.77 -3.66 22.69
N ILE A 668 -11.39 -3.02 21.76
CA ILE A 668 -12.55 -2.16 22.04
C ILE A 668 -13.74 -2.98 22.57
N THR A 669 -14.30 -2.57 23.71
CA THR A 669 -15.41 -3.25 24.36
C THR A 669 -16.49 -2.25 24.81
N GLU A 670 -17.69 -2.73 25.18
CA GLU A 670 -18.76 -1.86 25.68
C GLU A 670 -18.38 -1.10 26.96
N SER A 671 -17.47 -1.65 27.76
CA SER A 671 -16.93 -0.98 28.93
C SER A 671 -15.81 0.04 28.61
N ALA A 672 -15.20 -0.07 27.45
CA ALA A 672 -14.12 0.78 26.95
C ALA A 672 -14.32 1.08 25.45
N PRO A 673 -15.40 1.85 25.09
CA PRO A 673 -15.77 2.07 23.70
C PRO A 673 -15.02 3.28 23.12
N THR A 674 -13.70 3.18 22.99
CA THR A 674 -12.85 4.25 22.44
C THR A 674 -12.02 3.77 21.25
N TRP A 675 -11.87 4.62 20.22
CA TRP A 675 -11.07 4.29 19.04
C TRP A 675 -9.56 4.27 19.31
N THR A 676 -9.11 4.81 20.44
CA THR A 676 -7.71 4.62 20.89
C THR A 676 -7.36 3.15 21.12
N LEU A 677 -8.38 2.29 21.33
CA LEU A 677 -8.23 0.84 21.46
C LEU A 677 -8.38 0.06 20.13
N VAL A 678 -8.50 0.76 19.01
CA VAL A 678 -8.47 0.16 17.66
C VAL A 678 -7.15 0.51 17.00
N LYS A 679 -6.33 -0.48 16.75
CA LYS A 679 -4.98 -0.30 16.22
C LYS A 679 -4.93 -0.43 14.69
N GLY A 680 -3.77 -0.17 14.09
CA GLY A 680 -3.55 -0.33 12.65
C GLY A 680 -3.69 -1.76 12.13
N ILE A 681 -3.51 -1.95 10.83
CA ILE A 681 -3.51 -3.26 10.16
C ILE A 681 -2.12 -3.89 10.10
N GLY A 682 -1.10 -3.12 10.42
CA GLY A 682 0.30 -3.53 10.44
C GLY A 682 1.22 -2.32 10.52
N VAL A 683 2.52 -2.58 10.62
CA VAL A 683 3.56 -1.56 10.84
C VAL A 683 4.78 -1.84 9.96
N PRO A 684 5.34 -0.81 9.26
CA PRO A 684 6.61 -0.95 8.57
C PRO A 684 7.78 -0.96 9.57
N LYS A 685 8.79 -1.80 9.31
CA LYS A 685 10.04 -1.91 10.06
C LYS A 685 11.23 -1.92 9.10
N GLY A 686 11.72 -0.74 8.75
CA GLY A 686 12.67 -0.59 7.64
C GLY A 686 12.03 -1.02 6.33
N ASP A 687 12.68 -1.95 5.62
CA ASP A 687 12.19 -2.50 4.34
C ASP A 687 11.16 -3.64 4.52
N GLU A 688 10.91 -4.05 5.76
CA GLU A 688 10.00 -5.14 6.10
C GLU A 688 8.65 -4.60 6.61
N TYR A 689 7.65 -5.49 6.67
CA TYR A 689 6.32 -5.13 7.14
C TYR A 689 5.77 -6.22 8.06
N GLN A 690 5.41 -5.85 9.28
CA GLN A 690 4.69 -6.71 10.20
C GLN A 690 3.18 -6.53 10.01
N VAL A 691 2.48 -7.62 9.73
CA VAL A 691 1.01 -7.66 9.69
C VAL A 691 0.46 -7.84 11.09
N TYR A 692 -0.48 -7.00 11.48
CA TYR A 692 -1.12 -7.10 12.80
C TYR A 692 -2.34 -8.03 12.78
N ALA A 693 -2.50 -8.80 13.84
CA ALA A 693 -3.77 -9.47 14.13
C ALA A 693 -4.88 -8.42 14.30
N PRO A 694 -6.09 -8.66 13.79
CA PRO A 694 -7.19 -7.67 13.86
C PRO A 694 -7.66 -7.32 15.27
N ASN A 695 -7.49 -8.22 16.22
CA ASN A 695 -7.88 -8.05 17.62
C ASN A 695 -7.03 -8.92 18.56
N GLN A 696 -7.14 -8.69 19.85
CA GLN A 696 -6.47 -9.44 20.91
C GLN A 696 -7.06 -10.85 21.09
N ASN A 697 -6.28 -11.73 21.69
CA ASN A 697 -6.60 -13.10 22.05
C ASN A 697 -7.30 -13.19 23.42
N GLU A 698 -7.66 -14.40 23.84
CA GLU A 698 -8.36 -14.67 25.10
C GLU A 698 -7.58 -14.25 26.33
N ASN A 699 -6.25 -14.20 26.26
CA ASN A 699 -5.42 -13.87 27.42
C ASN A 699 -5.79 -12.49 27.98
N ILE A 700 -5.96 -11.50 27.10
CA ILE A 700 -6.34 -10.14 27.50
C ILE A 700 -7.79 -10.09 28.06
N TYR A 701 -8.71 -10.80 27.44
CA TYR A 701 -10.11 -10.86 27.91
C TYR A 701 -10.29 -11.62 29.22
N THR A 702 -9.32 -12.47 29.59
CA THR A 702 -9.28 -13.22 30.86
C THR A 702 -8.32 -12.62 31.87
N ARG A 703 -7.84 -11.39 31.66
CA ARG A 703 -6.88 -10.70 32.53
C ARG A 703 -5.62 -11.54 32.77
N GLU A 704 -4.91 -11.81 31.68
CA GLU A 704 -3.69 -12.61 31.69
C GLU A 704 -3.90 -13.99 32.34
N TRP A 705 -4.98 -14.67 31.93
CA TRP A 705 -5.36 -16.01 32.39
C TRP A 705 -5.58 -16.12 33.92
N THR A 706 -5.94 -14.99 34.58
CA THR A 706 -6.32 -14.97 36.00
C THR A 706 -7.83 -15.10 36.22
N GLY A 707 -8.63 -14.86 35.20
CA GLY A 707 -10.09 -14.99 35.19
C GLY A 707 -10.84 -13.67 35.05
N PRO A 708 -12.11 -13.72 34.73
CA PRO A 708 -12.92 -14.91 34.54
C PRO A 708 -12.57 -15.67 33.25
N PHE A 709 -12.46 -16.99 33.32
CA PHE A 709 -12.06 -17.82 32.17
C PHE A 709 -13.08 -17.82 31.01
N TYR A 710 -14.35 -17.45 31.25
CA TYR A 710 -15.33 -17.19 30.19
C TYR A 710 -15.19 -15.81 29.52
N GLY A 711 -14.22 -15.02 29.93
CA GLY A 711 -14.04 -13.63 29.50
C GLY A 711 -13.88 -13.45 27.99
N PHE A 712 -13.43 -14.47 27.27
CA PHE A 712 -13.24 -14.41 25.82
C PHE A 712 -14.53 -14.17 25.03
N GLU A 713 -15.72 -14.48 25.58
CA GLU A 713 -16.99 -14.14 24.92
C GLU A 713 -17.10 -12.64 24.61
N ARG A 714 -16.40 -11.78 25.36
CA ARG A 714 -16.38 -10.34 25.14
C ARG A 714 -15.69 -9.89 23.85
N VAL A 715 -14.95 -10.76 23.16
CA VAL A 715 -14.44 -10.47 21.83
C VAL A 715 -15.59 -10.18 20.84
N ILE A 716 -16.80 -10.70 21.10
CA ILE A 716 -18.00 -10.39 20.31
C ILE A 716 -18.36 -8.90 20.40
N GLU A 717 -18.10 -8.25 21.56
CA GLU A 717 -18.24 -6.79 21.68
C GLU A 717 -17.27 -6.07 20.73
N THR A 718 -16.00 -6.51 20.70
CA THR A 718 -14.98 -6.00 19.78
C THR A 718 -15.40 -6.18 18.32
N PHE A 719 -15.93 -7.33 17.96
CA PHE A 719 -16.43 -7.56 16.59
C PHE A 719 -17.56 -6.60 16.21
N LYS A 720 -18.50 -6.32 17.11
CA LYS A 720 -19.61 -5.40 16.88
C LYS A 720 -19.14 -3.94 16.80
N LEU A 721 -18.28 -3.51 17.72
CA LEU A 721 -17.77 -2.15 17.80
C LEU A 721 -16.77 -1.80 16.70
N THR A 722 -16.12 -2.81 16.10
CA THR A 722 -15.29 -2.64 14.90
C THR A 722 -16.05 -2.87 13.59
N GLU A 723 -17.39 -3.08 13.63
CA GLU A 723 -18.29 -3.05 12.47
C GLU A 723 -19.02 -1.74 12.35
N THR A 724 -19.46 -1.16 13.45
CA THR A 724 -20.32 0.03 13.49
C THR A 724 -19.74 1.09 14.42
N PRO A 725 -19.66 2.38 14.04
CA PRO A 725 -20.19 2.99 12.79
C PRO A 725 -19.34 2.73 11.54
N HIS A 726 -18.11 2.26 11.70
CA HIS A 726 -17.19 1.96 10.61
C HIS A 726 -16.66 0.54 10.73
N ARG A 727 -16.51 -0.16 9.60
CA ARG A 727 -15.84 -1.46 9.56
C ARG A 727 -14.33 -1.24 9.61
N PHE A 728 -13.74 -1.27 10.81
CA PHE A 728 -12.31 -1.10 11.01
C PHE A 728 -11.52 -2.38 10.87
N LYS A 729 -12.11 -3.53 11.22
CA LYS A 729 -11.42 -4.83 11.31
C LYS A 729 -12.26 -5.95 10.73
N PRO A 730 -11.66 -7.04 10.21
CA PRO A 730 -12.35 -8.30 9.99
C PRO A 730 -12.74 -8.94 11.32
N VAL A 731 -13.48 -10.04 11.27
CA VAL A 731 -13.72 -10.93 12.43
C VAL A 731 -12.56 -11.91 12.49
N ASN A 732 -11.83 -11.91 13.60
CA ASN A 732 -10.71 -12.81 13.83
C ASN A 732 -10.87 -13.54 15.17
N ILE A 733 -11.08 -14.87 15.13
CA ILE A 733 -11.11 -15.70 16.34
C ILE A 733 -9.67 -16.08 16.67
N TYR A 734 -9.04 -15.29 17.56
CA TYR A 734 -7.65 -15.45 17.96
C TYR A 734 -7.55 -16.02 19.38
N TYR A 735 -6.87 -17.13 19.53
CA TYR A 735 -6.74 -17.82 20.81
C TYR A 735 -5.48 -18.70 20.87
N HIS A 736 -5.06 -19.05 22.10
CA HIS A 736 -3.99 -20.00 22.36
C HIS A 736 -4.55 -21.41 22.61
N THR A 737 -3.69 -22.42 22.49
CA THR A 737 -4.08 -23.82 22.73
C THR A 737 -4.60 -24.03 24.15
N TYR A 738 -4.03 -23.35 25.14
CA TYR A 738 -4.44 -23.50 26.57
C TYR A 738 -5.85 -23.00 26.88
N ILE A 739 -6.57 -22.34 25.95
CA ILE A 739 -7.99 -22.02 26.14
C ILE A 739 -8.82 -23.28 26.42
N ALA A 740 -8.35 -24.45 25.98
CA ALA A 740 -8.97 -25.76 26.21
C ALA A 740 -8.65 -26.34 27.61
N SER A 741 -7.77 -25.71 28.41
CA SER A 741 -7.47 -26.20 29.76
C SER A 741 -8.67 -26.16 30.70
N LYS A 742 -9.54 -25.15 30.57
CA LYS A 742 -10.66 -24.91 31.47
C LYS A 742 -12.00 -25.02 30.74
N THR A 743 -12.96 -25.72 31.32
CA THR A 743 -14.31 -25.87 30.74
C THR A 743 -14.97 -24.56 30.41
N ALA A 744 -14.87 -23.56 31.31
CA ALA A 744 -15.47 -22.24 31.08
C ALA A 744 -14.82 -21.49 29.89
N ALA A 745 -13.52 -21.62 29.70
CA ALA A 745 -12.80 -20.99 28.60
C ALA A 745 -13.13 -21.68 27.27
N LEU A 746 -13.16 -23.04 27.24
CA LEU A 746 -13.57 -23.78 26.06
C LEU A 746 -15.00 -23.44 25.64
N GLU A 747 -15.96 -23.39 26.58
CA GLU A 747 -17.35 -23.02 26.24
C GLU A 747 -17.45 -21.57 25.72
N SER A 748 -16.63 -20.64 26.24
CA SER A 748 -16.58 -19.29 25.70
C SER A 748 -16.09 -19.28 24.25
N LEU A 749 -15.05 -20.05 23.93
CA LEU A 749 -14.56 -20.22 22.55
C LEU A 749 -15.65 -20.78 21.63
N LEU A 750 -16.33 -21.86 22.07
CA LEU A 750 -17.42 -22.44 21.30
C LEU A 750 -18.57 -21.44 21.07
N THR A 751 -18.84 -20.58 22.03
CA THR A 751 -19.84 -19.50 21.90
C THR A 751 -19.42 -18.48 20.81
N VAL A 752 -18.15 -18.11 20.77
CA VAL A 752 -17.59 -17.20 19.74
C VAL A 752 -17.71 -17.83 18.35
N TYR A 753 -17.36 -19.12 18.20
CA TYR A 753 -17.50 -19.85 16.92
C TYR A 753 -18.96 -19.91 16.45
N ARG A 754 -19.91 -20.27 17.35
CA ARG A 754 -21.35 -20.30 17.04
C ARG A 754 -21.85 -18.92 16.61
N TRP A 755 -21.42 -17.86 17.30
CA TRP A 755 -21.77 -16.49 16.92
C TRP A 755 -21.24 -16.17 15.53
N ALA A 756 -19.98 -16.45 15.24
CA ALA A 756 -19.37 -16.15 13.93
C ALA A 756 -20.09 -16.90 12.79
N GLN A 757 -20.43 -18.17 12.97
CA GLN A 757 -21.22 -18.94 11.99
C GLN A 757 -22.65 -18.38 11.75
N SER A 758 -23.21 -17.69 12.72
CA SER A 758 -24.54 -17.06 12.59
C SER A 758 -24.52 -15.74 11.81
N GLN A 759 -23.33 -15.19 11.52
CA GLN A 759 -23.17 -13.91 10.83
C GLN A 759 -22.94 -14.10 9.33
N PRO A 760 -23.35 -13.13 8.47
CA PRO A 760 -23.12 -13.18 7.02
C PRO A 760 -21.67 -12.80 6.67
N LEU A 761 -20.71 -13.62 7.05
CA LEU A 761 -19.27 -13.39 6.89
C LEU A 761 -18.71 -14.09 5.65
N HIS A 762 -17.47 -13.78 5.29
CA HIS A 762 -16.68 -14.41 4.24
C HIS A 762 -15.49 -15.15 4.89
N PRO A 763 -15.57 -16.47 5.05
CA PRO A 763 -14.48 -17.23 5.64
C PRO A 763 -13.25 -17.32 4.73
N VAL A 764 -12.06 -17.05 5.31
CA VAL A 764 -10.74 -17.10 4.64
C VAL A 764 -9.70 -17.66 5.61
N PHE A 765 -8.50 -17.99 5.14
CA PHE A 765 -7.37 -18.26 6.02
C PHE A 765 -6.68 -16.96 6.49
N ALA A 766 -5.91 -17.05 7.58
CA ALA A 766 -5.11 -15.92 8.05
C ALA A 766 -4.09 -15.48 7.00
N SER A 767 -3.53 -16.40 6.23
CA SER A 767 -2.63 -16.10 5.11
C SER A 767 -3.29 -15.25 4.03
N ASP A 768 -4.58 -15.47 3.74
CA ASP A 768 -5.33 -14.64 2.78
C ASP A 768 -5.48 -13.19 3.28
N TYR A 769 -5.74 -13.02 4.58
CA TYR A 769 -5.79 -11.70 5.19
C TYR A 769 -4.40 -11.01 5.15
N ALA A 770 -3.33 -11.74 5.51
CA ALA A 770 -1.97 -11.20 5.46
C ALA A 770 -1.58 -10.74 4.05
N ARG A 771 -1.91 -11.54 3.01
CA ARG A 771 -1.67 -11.15 1.61
C ARG A 771 -2.44 -9.88 1.22
N LYS A 772 -3.67 -9.69 1.71
CA LYS A 772 -4.46 -8.47 1.45
C LYS A 772 -3.84 -7.23 2.11
N VAL A 773 -3.31 -7.39 3.34
CA VAL A 773 -2.61 -6.30 4.04
C VAL A 773 -1.31 -5.93 3.31
N LEU A 774 -0.57 -6.91 2.80
CA LEU A 774 0.64 -6.63 2.01
C LEU A 774 0.31 -5.95 0.67
N ASP A 775 -0.73 -6.40 -0.03
CA ASP A 775 -1.21 -5.78 -1.28
C ASP A 775 -1.76 -4.35 -1.04
N PHE A 776 -2.36 -4.08 0.13
CA PHE A 776 -2.78 -2.74 0.53
C PHE A 776 -1.62 -1.73 0.46
N ASN A 777 -0.41 -2.13 0.78
CA ASN A 777 0.74 -1.22 0.77
C ASN A 777 1.18 -0.82 -0.65
N THR A 778 0.87 -1.63 -1.66
CA THR A 778 1.39 -1.48 -3.03
C THR A 778 0.32 -1.14 -4.07
N ILE A 779 -0.95 -1.33 -3.76
CA ILE A 779 -2.04 -1.01 -4.69
C ILE A 779 -2.03 0.47 -5.07
N VAL A 780 -2.13 0.76 -6.36
CA VAL A 780 -2.10 2.11 -6.93
C VAL A 780 -3.50 2.55 -7.29
N ILE A 781 -3.83 3.78 -6.94
CA ILE A 781 -5.07 4.47 -7.32
C ILE A 781 -4.68 5.68 -8.18
N ALA A 782 -5.14 5.70 -9.42
CA ALA A 782 -4.92 6.82 -10.31
C ALA A 782 -6.27 7.38 -10.82
N ARG A 783 -6.33 8.69 -10.96
CA ARG A 783 -7.47 9.39 -11.56
C ARG A 783 -7.17 9.65 -13.03
N GLU A 784 -8.16 9.38 -13.91
CA GLU A 784 -8.15 9.68 -15.34
C GLU A 784 -9.41 10.50 -15.67
N GLY A 785 -9.32 11.81 -15.59
CA GLY A 785 -10.50 12.70 -15.65
C GLY A 785 -11.49 12.38 -14.52
N ASN A 786 -12.68 11.89 -14.89
CA ASN A 786 -13.71 11.44 -13.94
C ASN A 786 -13.66 9.94 -13.65
N SER A 787 -12.75 9.21 -14.27
CA SER A 787 -12.57 7.77 -14.14
C SER A 787 -11.42 7.43 -13.19
N TRP A 788 -11.33 6.17 -12.82
CA TRP A 788 -10.30 5.66 -11.93
C TRP A 788 -9.61 4.44 -12.54
N ARG A 789 -8.29 4.41 -12.45
CA ARG A 789 -7.49 3.22 -12.70
C ARG A 789 -6.95 2.69 -11.38
N ILE A 790 -7.10 1.40 -11.17
CA ILE A 790 -6.64 0.70 -9.97
C ILE A 790 -5.71 -0.43 -10.43
N LYS A 791 -4.55 -0.56 -9.80
CA LYS A 791 -3.61 -1.66 -10.06
C LYS A 791 -3.04 -2.18 -8.76
N GLY A 792 -3.16 -3.47 -8.49
CA GLY A 792 -2.63 -4.18 -7.34
C GLY A 792 -2.07 -5.55 -7.74
N GLU A 793 -1.63 -6.33 -6.75
CA GLU A 793 -1.14 -7.70 -6.95
C GLU A 793 -2.27 -8.74 -7.01
N GLY A 794 -3.52 -8.31 -6.80
CA GLY A 794 -4.72 -9.13 -6.94
C GLY A 794 -5.10 -9.94 -5.70
N GLN A 795 -4.50 -9.65 -4.56
CA GLN A 795 -4.91 -10.22 -3.29
C GLN A 795 -6.00 -9.37 -2.63
N LEU A 796 -5.85 -8.04 -2.66
CA LEU A 796 -6.87 -7.11 -2.22
C LEU A 796 -7.88 -6.88 -3.36
N ARG A 797 -9.14 -7.28 -3.15
CA ARG A 797 -10.21 -7.28 -4.15
C ARG A 797 -11.37 -6.36 -3.80
N THR A 798 -11.19 -5.45 -2.86
CA THR A 798 -12.25 -4.55 -2.39
C THR A 798 -11.77 -3.12 -2.26
N LEU A 799 -12.60 -2.20 -2.76
CA LEU A 799 -12.45 -0.77 -2.53
C LEU A 799 -13.63 -0.27 -1.70
N ARG A 800 -13.37 0.50 -0.67
CA ARG A 800 -14.39 1.24 0.09
C ARG A 800 -14.57 2.62 -0.51
N LEU A 801 -15.82 3.04 -0.71
CA LEU A 801 -16.14 4.31 -1.33
C LEU A 801 -16.56 5.37 -0.33
N PRO A 802 -15.93 6.56 -0.34
CA PRO A 802 -16.51 7.76 0.26
C PRO A 802 -17.85 8.12 -0.39
N ASP A 803 -18.75 8.76 0.39
CA ASP A 803 -20.07 9.17 -0.11
C ASP A 803 -20.01 10.15 -1.30
N ALA A 804 -18.92 10.93 -1.38
CA ALA A 804 -18.68 11.87 -2.46
C ALA A 804 -18.47 11.21 -3.85
N LEU A 805 -18.16 9.91 -3.89
CA LEU A 805 -17.92 9.20 -5.15
C LEU A 805 -19.18 8.48 -5.62
N ALA A 806 -19.46 8.55 -6.92
CA ALA A 806 -20.49 7.76 -7.56
C ALA A 806 -20.10 6.27 -7.62
N LEU A 807 -21.05 5.36 -7.67
CA LEU A 807 -20.82 3.94 -7.96
C LEU A 807 -20.30 3.75 -9.39
N PRO A 808 -19.63 2.60 -9.67
CA PRO A 808 -19.17 2.31 -11.03
C PRO A 808 -20.30 2.07 -12.01
N SER A 809 -20.15 2.56 -13.23
CA SER A 809 -20.85 2.06 -14.40
C SER A 809 -20.27 0.70 -14.78
N LEU A 810 -21.02 -0.35 -14.62
CA LEU A 810 -20.51 -1.72 -14.84
C LEU A 810 -20.28 -2.05 -16.32
N PRO A 811 -21.09 -1.58 -17.29
CA PRO A 811 -20.79 -1.71 -18.71
C PRO A 811 -19.56 -0.90 -19.16
N GLY A 812 -19.38 0.30 -18.57
CA GLY A 812 -18.27 1.19 -18.91
C GLY A 812 -16.97 0.86 -18.18
N SER A 813 -17.01 -0.03 -17.16
CA SER A 813 -15.86 -0.38 -16.33
C SER A 813 -15.28 -1.74 -16.71
N LYS A 814 -13.97 -1.91 -16.46
CA LYS A 814 -13.25 -3.20 -16.60
C LYS A 814 -12.74 -3.63 -15.23
N GLY A 815 -12.66 -4.94 -15.00
CA GLY A 815 -12.10 -5.48 -13.74
C GLY A 815 -13.00 -5.28 -12.51
N ILE A 816 -14.29 -4.99 -12.68
CA ILE A 816 -15.28 -4.80 -11.62
C ILE A 816 -16.43 -5.80 -11.78
N ALA A 817 -16.71 -6.56 -10.72
CA ALA A 817 -17.78 -7.56 -10.68
C ALA A 817 -19.10 -6.98 -10.18
N GLY A 818 -19.03 -6.01 -9.28
CA GLY A 818 -20.21 -5.41 -8.68
C GLY A 818 -19.88 -4.55 -7.45
N TYR A 819 -20.89 -4.30 -6.65
CA TYR A 819 -20.77 -3.45 -5.48
C TYR A 819 -21.85 -3.78 -4.42
N ARG A 820 -21.60 -3.30 -3.20
CA ARG A 820 -22.57 -3.35 -2.09
C ARG A 820 -22.69 -1.99 -1.42
N GLU A 821 -23.92 -1.53 -1.14
CA GLU A 821 -24.19 -0.22 -0.49
C GLU A 821 -24.86 -0.34 0.87
N ASP A 822 -25.42 -1.51 1.19
CA ASP A 822 -26.05 -1.78 2.49
C ASP A 822 -24.98 -2.17 3.55
N GLY A 823 -25.04 -1.56 4.71
CA GLY A 823 -24.12 -1.83 5.82
C GLY A 823 -23.26 -0.63 6.21
N PRO A 824 -22.14 -0.87 6.91
CA PRO A 824 -21.31 0.20 7.48
C PRO A 824 -20.43 0.94 6.46
N GLY A 825 -20.56 0.65 5.19
CA GLY A 825 -19.82 1.28 4.11
C GLY A 825 -20.30 0.82 2.74
N ARG A 826 -19.81 1.51 1.72
CA ARG A 826 -20.04 1.22 0.31
C ARG A 826 -18.79 0.52 -0.25
N TYR A 827 -18.97 -0.66 -0.83
CA TYR A 827 -17.84 -1.51 -1.25
C TYR A 827 -17.97 -1.89 -2.73
N VAL A 828 -16.87 -1.77 -3.49
CA VAL A 828 -16.76 -2.21 -4.88
C VAL A 828 -15.91 -3.46 -4.95
N HIS A 829 -16.35 -4.46 -5.72
CA HIS A 829 -15.70 -5.77 -5.87
C HIS A 829 -14.85 -5.79 -7.14
N LEU A 830 -13.53 -5.97 -6.97
CA LEU A 830 -12.59 -6.13 -8.07
C LEU A 830 -12.57 -7.57 -8.55
N SER A 831 -12.62 -7.76 -9.87
CA SER A 831 -12.54 -9.08 -10.51
C SER A 831 -11.19 -9.36 -11.16
N ALA A 832 -10.28 -8.39 -11.16
CA ALA A 832 -8.94 -8.49 -11.76
C ALA A 832 -7.92 -7.70 -10.92
N ASN A 833 -6.62 -7.90 -11.22
CA ASN A 833 -5.52 -7.16 -10.60
C ASN A 833 -5.50 -5.70 -11.01
N GLU A 834 -6.03 -5.44 -12.21
CA GLU A 834 -6.18 -4.11 -12.78
C GLU A 834 -7.64 -3.84 -13.08
N ALA A 835 -8.11 -2.65 -12.70
CA ALA A 835 -9.46 -2.21 -12.96
C ALA A 835 -9.46 -0.79 -13.51
N HIS A 836 -10.38 -0.57 -14.45
CA HIS A 836 -10.72 0.76 -14.91
C HIS A 836 -12.20 1.02 -14.58
N TRP A 837 -12.42 2.04 -13.76
CA TRP A 837 -13.75 2.36 -13.25
C TRP A 837 -14.25 3.68 -13.84
N GLN A 838 -15.37 3.61 -14.54
CA GLN A 838 -16.13 4.80 -14.93
C GLN A 838 -17.27 5.04 -13.92
N PRO A 839 -17.49 6.28 -13.45
CA PRO A 839 -18.57 6.59 -12.54
C PRO A 839 -19.94 6.58 -13.24
N GLY A 840 -20.96 6.16 -12.51
CA GLY A 840 -22.36 6.19 -12.94
C GLY A 840 -23.01 4.80 -12.87
N PRO A 841 -23.96 4.55 -11.93
CA PRO A 841 -24.61 3.26 -11.81
C PRO A 841 -25.53 2.99 -13.00
N ASP A 842 -25.52 1.74 -13.47
CA ASP A 842 -26.38 1.24 -14.54
C ASP A 842 -27.35 0.17 -14.02
N PRO A 843 -28.52 0.00 -14.62
CA PRO A 843 -29.50 -1.01 -14.22
C PRO A 843 -29.15 -2.43 -14.68
N VAL A 844 -27.88 -2.74 -14.89
CA VAL A 844 -27.42 -4.07 -15.31
C VAL A 844 -27.22 -5.00 -14.09
N PRO A 845 -27.31 -6.32 -14.26
CA PRO A 845 -27.08 -7.26 -13.18
C PRO A 845 -25.62 -7.26 -12.72
N TYR A 846 -25.40 -7.49 -11.42
CA TYR A 846 -24.09 -7.48 -10.81
C TYR A 846 -24.00 -8.40 -9.58
N LEU A 847 -22.78 -8.82 -9.23
CA LEU A 847 -22.53 -9.53 -7.98
C LEU A 847 -22.65 -8.53 -6.82
N GLN A 848 -23.71 -8.67 -5.98
CA GLN A 848 -23.90 -7.80 -4.84
C GLN A 848 -23.08 -8.27 -3.64
N GLN A 849 -23.07 -9.60 -3.36
CA GLN A 849 -22.25 -10.17 -2.31
C GLN A 849 -22.02 -11.67 -2.52
N ALA A 850 -20.94 -12.20 -1.91
CA ALA A 850 -20.66 -13.63 -1.80
C ALA A 850 -19.81 -13.93 -0.57
N ASN A 851 -19.97 -15.13 0.02
CA ASN A 851 -19.10 -15.66 1.08
C ASN A 851 -17.92 -16.47 0.50
N ALA A 852 -17.55 -16.23 -0.73
CA ALA A 852 -16.53 -16.96 -1.46
C ALA A 852 -15.76 -16.01 -2.36
N ARG A 853 -14.50 -16.39 -2.66
CA ARG A 853 -13.63 -15.66 -3.58
C ARG A 853 -14.13 -15.82 -5.01
N LEU A 854 -14.09 -14.72 -5.76
CA LEU A 854 -14.34 -14.71 -7.19
C LEU A 854 -13.09 -15.17 -7.93
N THR A 855 -13.11 -16.36 -8.53
CA THR A 855 -11.96 -16.93 -9.24
C THR A 855 -11.97 -16.61 -10.74
N MET A 856 -13.14 -16.36 -11.30
CA MET A 856 -13.32 -15.91 -12.68
C MET A 856 -14.54 -14.98 -12.77
N PHE A 857 -14.45 -13.96 -13.60
CA PHE A 857 -15.56 -13.08 -13.93
C PHE A 857 -15.40 -12.54 -15.34
N ALA A 858 -16.46 -12.66 -16.13
CA ALA A 858 -16.53 -12.08 -17.48
C ALA A 858 -17.93 -11.55 -17.75
N ARG A 859 -18.02 -10.26 -18.06
CA ARG A 859 -19.28 -9.63 -18.46
C ARG A 859 -19.65 -10.05 -19.88
N GLU A 860 -20.91 -10.34 -20.10
CA GLU A 860 -21.50 -10.67 -21.39
C GLU A 860 -22.56 -9.60 -21.75
N GLU A 861 -22.98 -9.55 -23.00
CA GLU A 861 -23.96 -8.58 -23.49
C GLU A 861 -25.27 -8.58 -22.64
N LYS A 862 -25.74 -9.76 -22.25
CA LYS A 862 -26.96 -9.93 -21.47
C LYS A 862 -26.72 -10.66 -20.13
N GLY A 863 -25.71 -10.23 -19.38
CA GLY A 863 -25.41 -10.84 -18.09
C GLY A 863 -23.91 -10.97 -17.82
N PHE A 864 -23.50 -12.06 -17.17
CA PHE A 864 -22.11 -12.34 -16.88
C PHE A 864 -21.86 -13.81 -16.55
N ARG A 865 -20.62 -14.26 -16.74
CA ARG A 865 -20.12 -15.55 -16.26
C ARG A 865 -19.17 -15.32 -15.08
N PHE A 866 -19.22 -16.24 -14.11
CA PHE A 866 -18.35 -16.16 -12.95
C PHE A 866 -18.15 -17.51 -12.31
N SER A 867 -17.08 -17.64 -11.50
CA SER A 867 -16.78 -18.81 -10.68
C SER A 867 -16.50 -18.37 -9.25
N LEU A 868 -16.95 -19.15 -8.29
CA LEU A 868 -16.76 -18.90 -6.86
C LEU A 868 -16.04 -20.08 -6.22
N ALA A 869 -15.08 -19.82 -5.34
CA ALA A 869 -14.42 -20.78 -4.48
C ALA A 869 -14.40 -20.28 -3.04
N GLY A 870 -14.93 -21.07 -2.13
CA GLY A 870 -15.02 -20.74 -0.70
C GLY A 870 -14.67 -21.91 0.18
N HIS A 871 -14.87 -21.74 1.46
CA HIS A 871 -14.53 -22.73 2.50
C HIS A 871 -15.76 -23.35 3.17
N THR A 872 -16.94 -22.81 2.91
CA THR A 872 -18.22 -23.24 3.49
C THR A 872 -19.27 -23.33 2.39
N ASP A 873 -20.48 -23.78 2.72
CA ASP A 873 -21.63 -23.70 1.83
C ASP A 873 -21.72 -22.33 1.19
N LEU A 874 -21.84 -22.29 -0.15
CA LEU A 874 -21.86 -21.02 -0.87
C LEU A 874 -23.17 -20.26 -0.66
N GLU A 875 -23.04 -18.99 -0.36
CA GLU A 875 -24.14 -18.03 -0.31
C GLU A 875 -23.72 -16.77 -1.09
N PHE A 876 -24.51 -16.39 -2.06
CA PHE A 876 -24.26 -15.18 -2.83
C PHE A 876 -25.56 -14.50 -3.29
N ALA A 877 -25.46 -13.23 -3.64
CA ALA A 877 -26.60 -12.48 -4.13
C ALA A 877 -26.24 -11.68 -5.39
N ILE A 878 -27.19 -11.61 -6.30
CA ILE A 878 -27.08 -10.88 -7.57
C ILE A 878 -28.11 -9.75 -7.56
N GLY A 879 -27.63 -8.52 -7.67
CA GLY A 879 -28.44 -7.32 -7.80
C GLY A 879 -28.90 -7.13 -9.24
N ASN A 880 -30.02 -6.42 -9.43
CA ASN A 880 -30.68 -6.19 -10.72
C ASN A 880 -30.94 -7.48 -11.53
N ALA A 881 -31.23 -8.61 -10.84
CA ALA A 881 -31.44 -9.91 -11.47
C ALA A 881 -32.86 -10.15 -11.96
N GLY A 882 -33.72 -9.12 -12.01
CA GLY A 882 -35.10 -9.24 -12.52
C GLY A 882 -35.11 -9.74 -13.96
N GLY A 883 -35.85 -10.84 -14.21
CA GLY A 883 -35.90 -11.47 -15.55
C GLY A 883 -34.65 -12.24 -15.97
N CYS A 884 -33.68 -12.45 -15.05
CA CYS A 884 -32.50 -13.24 -15.32
C CYS A 884 -32.63 -14.67 -14.84
N THR A 885 -31.92 -15.58 -15.51
CA THR A 885 -31.78 -16.99 -15.16
C THR A 885 -30.32 -17.29 -14.91
N LEU A 886 -30.03 -17.93 -13.78
CA LEU A 886 -28.69 -18.40 -13.45
C LEU A 886 -28.57 -19.89 -13.79
N ASN A 887 -27.60 -20.23 -14.61
CA ASN A 887 -27.33 -21.60 -15.05
C ASN A 887 -25.97 -22.10 -14.54
N HIS A 888 -25.91 -23.41 -14.25
CA HIS A 888 -24.69 -24.12 -13.87
C HIS A 888 -24.75 -25.54 -14.44
N ASN A 889 -23.75 -25.96 -15.20
CA ASN A 889 -23.66 -27.33 -15.80
C ASN A 889 -24.92 -27.75 -16.56
N GLY A 890 -25.52 -26.82 -17.32
CA GLY A 890 -26.72 -27.10 -18.12
C GLY A 890 -28.04 -27.11 -17.34
N GLY A 891 -28.02 -26.96 -16.02
CA GLY A 891 -29.21 -26.82 -15.17
C GLY A 891 -29.40 -25.38 -14.67
N SER A 892 -30.63 -25.01 -14.33
CA SER A 892 -30.94 -23.70 -13.74
C SER A 892 -30.85 -23.74 -12.22
N LEU A 893 -30.11 -22.80 -11.63
CA LEU A 893 -30.09 -22.56 -10.19
C LEU A 893 -31.25 -21.63 -9.79
N THR A 894 -32.10 -22.11 -8.89
CA THR A 894 -33.23 -21.33 -8.40
C THR A 894 -32.80 -20.48 -7.20
N PRO A 895 -33.15 -19.17 -7.17
CA PRO A 895 -32.88 -18.34 -6.00
C PRO A 895 -33.69 -18.83 -4.80
N VAL A 896 -33.04 -18.91 -3.63
CA VAL A 896 -33.68 -19.30 -2.35
C VAL A 896 -34.52 -18.16 -1.76
N ARG A 897 -34.25 -16.92 -2.13
CA ARG A 897 -34.96 -15.71 -1.70
C ARG A 897 -34.88 -14.62 -2.79
N ARG A 898 -35.94 -13.83 -2.91
CA ARG A 898 -36.01 -12.68 -3.82
C ARG A 898 -36.49 -11.46 -3.06
N GLU A 899 -35.78 -10.35 -3.20
CA GLU A 899 -36.10 -9.04 -2.63
C GLU A 899 -36.11 -8.00 -3.76
N GLY A 900 -37.26 -7.84 -4.38
CA GLY A 900 -37.37 -7.06 -5.63
C GLY A 900 -36.51 -7.67 -6.72
N THR A 901 -35.51 -6.93 -7.19
CA THR A 901 -34.54 -7.39 -8.22
C THR A 901 -33.29 -8.04 -7.63
N LEU A 902 -33.15 -8.12 -6.30
CA LEU A 902 -32.07 -8.80 -5.62
C LEU A 902 -32.40 -10.27 -5.39
N TYR A 903 -31.61 -11.16 -6.00
CA TYR A 903 -31.83 -12.62 -5.93
C TYR A 903 -30.70 -13.27 -5.13
N HIS A 904 -31.08 -14.02 -4.08
CA HIS A 904 -30.17 -14.78 -3.20
C HIS A 904 -30.10 -16.24 -3.61
N TYR A 905 -28.91 -16.77 -3.64
CA TYR A 905 -28.62 -18.16 -4.00
C TYR A 905 -27.84 -18.86 -2.89
N ARG A 906 -28.04 -20.16 -2.76
CA ARG A 906 -27.29 -21.03 -1.85
C ARG A 906 -26.94 -22.35 -2.53
N SER A 907 -25.80 -22.92 -2.20
CA SER A 907 -25.35 -24.24 -2.64
C SER A 907 -24.60 -24.93 -1.51
N ALA A 908 -24.84 -26.22 -1.29
CA ALA A 908 -24.07 -27.03 -0.33
C ALA A 908 -22.63 -27.34 -0.81
N LYS A 909 -22.21 -26.79 -1.94
CA LYS A 909 -20.84 -26.92 -2.45
C LYS A 909 -20.03 -25.73 -2.01
N HIS A 910 -18.77 -25.93 -1.72
CA HIS A 910 -17.82 -24.86 -1.38
C HIS A 910 -17.28 -24.11 -2.61
N GLY A 911 -17.50 -24.63 -3.82
CA GLY A 911 -17.14 -23.99 -5.08
C GLY A 911 -18.14 -24.29 -6.19
N LEU A 912 -18.34 -23.33 -7.08
CA LEU A 912 -19.12 -23.47 -8.31
C LEU A 912 -18.35 -22.80 -9.45
N GLU A 913 -18.03 -23.60 -10.47
CA GLU A 913 -17.35 -23.12 -11.68
C GLU A 913 -18.38 -22.81 -12.78
N GLU A 914 -18.05 -21.84 -13.63
CA GLU A 914 -18.83 -21.48 -14.83
C GLU A 914 -20.32 -21.21 -14.57
N LEU A 915 -20.64 -20.51 -13.50
CA LEU A 915 -21.97 -19.93 -13.33
C LEU A 915 -22.25 -18.92 -14.43
N ARG A 916 -23.39 -19.02 -15.11
CA ARG A 916 -23.78 -18.12 -16.19
C ARG A 916 -25.13 -17.48 -15.90
N LEU A 917 -25.12 -16.19 -15.66
CA LEU A 917 -26.34 -15.36 -15.59
C LEU A 917 -26.71 -14.89 -16.98
N HIS A 918 -27.94 -15.14 -17.41
CA HIS A 918 -28.50 -14.64 -18.66
C HIS A 918 -29.81 -13.94 -18.41
N CYS A 919 -29.97 -12.72 -18.97
CA CYS A 919 -31.15 -11.91 -18.80
C CYS A 919 -31.91 -11.72 -20.14
N SER A 920 -33.21 -11.64 -20.04
CA SER A 920 -34.08 -11.50 -21.23
C SER A 920 -34.14 -10.08 -21.80
N HIS A 921 -33.64 -9.10 -21.08
CA HIS A 921 -33.65 -7.67 -21.44
C HIS A 921 -32.29 -7.08 -21.61
#